data_4800a339ab2bfe13497f60453e060ef8
#
_entry.id   4800a339ab2bfe13497f60453e060ef8
#
_cell.length_a   1.000
_cell.length_b   1.000
_cell.length_c   1.000
_cell.angle_alpha   90.00
_cell.angle_beta   90.00
_cell.angle_gamma   90.00
#
_symmetry.space_group_name_H-M   'P 1'
#
loop_
_entity.id
_entity.type
_entity.pdbx_description
1 polymer ?
#
loop_
_entity_poly.entity_id
_entity_poly.type
_entity_poly.pdbx_seq_one_letter_code
_entity_poly.pdbx_strand_id
1 'polypeptide(L)'
;AIEADGRDTKALFRRSQALQKLGRLDQAVGDLQRCMSLEPKNKAFQEALRALGSSMHEKMKTMSCTDSKVEQMFQILLDPEEKDVDKKQKAAQNLIVLAREEAGAEKIFQSDGVRLLTQLLDTAKADLMLAALRTLVGLCSGHRSRTTAILAQLGSPRLSAVLGVEDEQVSLAACNLLHVMFESLKEGLQKDFRGKEDAVVPDSSKDLKLLIKDLLELLELEGASAHGRDNALNLLIKVVPRKSAKETNNSLSLWVIDQGLKKILEVGSTVCGTPGSLPVTENSRMSASVLLSKLYDDLKCDAERENFHYLCKDYVRNWFEGHELAGKLRAIQTVSCLLQGPSDAGNRVLELEGIMDSMLSLCASVCEAHQLAAVEALIHAADKAKRASFITTNGVTLLKEIYKHSERDSIRIRALVGLCKLGSAGGTDFSMKQFAEGSTMKLAKQCRKWLCNETIDVGTRRWAVEGLAYLTFDADVKEEFVEDKAAMQAMFQLAKSEDRSVLYAVASTLVNCTNSYDYEEPDPQMLELAKYAKQHIPEQHPKDKPDFVKRRVRKLLAAGVVSALACMVKSENVALTNSSRELISRVFLALVEEAEDRGGVVAQGGGKALIPLSLEGTEVGQTKAAQALAKITITSNPEMAFPGERIYEVVRPLVSLLHLQRTGLENFEGLMALTNLAGISERLRQKILKEKAVPMIEGYMFEEHKLIRLAATECMCNMAMSKE
;
A
#
# COMPACT_ATOMS: atom_id res chain seq x y z
N ALA A 1 -76.14 -9.42 6.38
CA ALA A 1 -76.61 -9.86 5.02
C ALA A 1 -75.78 -11.03 4.51
N ILE A 2 -74.48 -10.94 4.42
CA ILE A 2 -73.61 -12.03 3.89
C ILE A 2 -73.61 -13.28 4.78
N GLU A 3 -73.74 -13.11 6.11
CA GLU A 3 -73.90 -14.23 7.05
C GLU A 3 -75.28 -14.91 6.94
N ALA A 4 -76.30 -14.17 6.51
CA ALA A 4 -77.66 -14.69 6.35
C ALA A 4 -77.86 -15.30 4.93
N ASP A 5 -77.28 -14.70 3.93
CA ASP A 5 -77.25 -15.25 2.57
C ASP A 5 -75.89 -14.97 1.90
N GLY A 6 -75.09 -15.98 1.81
CA GLY A 6 -73.72 -15.89 1.19
C GLY A 6 -73.74 -15.71 -0.32
N ARG A 7 -74.94 -15.64 -0.97
CA ARG A 7 -75.15 -15.39 -2.39
C ARG A 7 -75.72 -13.99 -2.72
N ASP A 8 -75.88 -13.13 -1.69
CA ASP A 8 -76.31 -11.74 -1.89
C ASP A 8 -75.23 -10.92 -2.60
N THR A 9 -75.34 -10.82 -3.94
CA THR A 9 -74.38 -10.13 -4.79
C THR A 9 -74.27 -8.63 -4.49
N LYS A 10 -75.36 -7.98 -4.03
CA LYS A 10 -75.35 -6.57 -3.60
C LYS A 10 -74.55 -6.36 -2.33
N ALA A 11 -74.71 -7.26 -1.36
CA ALA A 11 -73.98 -7.19 -0.12
C ALA A 11 -72.47 -7.47 -0.34
N LEU A 12 -72.12 -8.49 -1.13
CA LEU A 12 -70.74 -8.81 -1.52
C LEU A 12 -70.09 -7.64 -2.29
N PHE A 13 -70.79 -7.02 -3.23
CA PHE A 13 -70.28 -5.87 -3.97
C PHE A 13 -70.05 -4.63 -3.08
N ARG A 14 -70.94 -4.33 -2.18
CA ARG A 14 -70.75 -3.23 -1.22
C ARG A 14 -69.59 -3.53 -0.25
N ARG A 15 -69.43 -4.75 0.17
CA ARG A 15 -68.31 -5.17 1.01
C ARG A 15 -66.97 -5.02 0.25
N SER A 16 -66.92 -5.44 -1.03
CA SER A 16 -65.72 -5.27 -1.85
C SER A 16 -65.33 -3.78 -2.00
N GLN A 17 -66.30 -2.89 -2.20
CA GLN A 17 -66.06 -1.43 -2.25
C GLN A 17 -65.51 -0.87 -0.89
N ALA A 18 -66.08 -1.35 0.22
CA ALA A 18 -65.60 -0.99 1.54
C ALA A 18 -64.17 -1.52 1.80
N LEU A 19 -63.90 -2.77 1.45
CA LEU A 19 -62.58 -3.41 1.57
C LEU A 19 -61.52 -2.70 0.67
N GLN A 20 -61.91 -2.26 -0.53
CA GLN A 20 -61.06 -1.44 -1.38
C GLN A 20 -60.65 -0.11 -0.72
N LYS A 21 -61.61 0.60 -0.10
CA LYS A 21 -61.33 1.84 0.62
C LYS A 21 -60.45 1.59 1.88
N LEU A 22 -60.55 0.43 2.50
CA LEU A 22 -59.75 0.02 3.65
C LEU A 22 -58.37 -0.55 3.25
N GLY A 23 -58.03 -0.60 1.94
CA GLY A 23 -56.75 -1.11 1.43
C GLY A 23 -56.65 -2.62 1.44
N ARG A 24 -57.69 -3.39 1.83
CA ARG A 24 -57.72 -4.85 1.84
C ARG A 24 -58.06 -5.43 0.44
N LEU A 25 -57.18 -5.22 -0.53
CA LEU A 25 -57.47 -5.47 -1.96
C LEU A 25 -57.69 -6.94 -2.26
N ASP A 26 -56.98 -7.87 -1.62
CA ASP A 26 -57.12 -9.32 -1.82
C ASP A 26 -58.51 -9.82 -1.46
N GLN A 27 -59.05 -9.34 -0.36
CA GLN A 27 -60.40 -9.68 0.10
C GLN A 27 -61.47 -9.03 -0.81
N ALA A 28 -61.22 -7.82 -1.31
CA ALA A 28 -62.10 -7.16 -2.25
C ALA A 28 -62.16 -7.92 -3.61
N VAL A 29 -61.00 -8.46 -4.09
CA VAL A 29 -60.97 -9.30 -5.28
C VAL A 29 -61.76 -10.58 -5.06
N GLY A 30 -61.60 -11.24 -3.91
CA GLY A 30 -62.36 -12.46 -3.59
C GLY A 30 -63.88 -12.26 -3.63
N ASP A 31 -64.36 -11.12 -3.06
CA ASP A 31 -65.80 -10.79 -3.10
C ASP A 31 -66.30 -10.46 -4.50
N LEU A 32 -65.52 -9.75 -5.34
CA LEU A 32 -65.85 -9.47 -6.73
C LEU A 32 -65.85 -10.69 -7.61
N GLN A 33 -64.92 -11.63 -7.40
CA GLN A 33 -64.85 -12.92 -8.07
C GLN A 33 -66.11 -13.76 -7.75
N ARG A 34 -66.53 -13.72 -6.49
CA ARG A 34 -67.79 -14.36 -6.08
C ARG A 34 -69.01 -13.70 -6.73
N CYS A 35 -69.07 -12.39 -6.81
CA CYS A 35 -70.12 -11.67 -7.56
C CYS A 35 -70.14 -12.10 -9.03
N MET A 36 -68.97 -12.18 -9.66
CA MET A 36 -68.83 -12.61 -11.05
C MET A 36 -69.24 -14.07 -11.29
N SER A 37 -68.99 -14.97 -10.32
CA SER A 37 -69.44 -16.36 -10.42
C SER A 37 -70.97 -16.50 -10.34
N LEU A 38 -71.61 -15.60 -9.59
CA LEU A 38 -73.08 -15.58 -9.41
C LEU A 38 -73.78 -14.86 -10.54
N GLU A 39 -73.24 -13.74 -11.06
CA GLU A 39 -73.78 -12.94 -12.14
C GLU A 39 -72.71 -12.61 -13.20
N PRO A 40 -72.34 -13.57 -14.10
CA PRO A 40 -71.24 -13.39 -15.05
C PRO A 40 -71.44 -12.28 -16.09
N LYS A 41 -72.68 -11.90 -16.37
CA LYS A 41 -73.01 -10.89 -17.39
C LYS A 41 -73.14 -9.48 -16.80
N ASN A 42 -72.94 -9.30 -15.53
CA ASN A 42 -73.10 -7.97 -14.88
C ASN A 42 -71.86 -7.09 -15.18
N LYS A 43 -72.04 -6.10 -16.04
CA LYS A 43 -70.98 -5.18 -16.46
C LYS A 43 -70.33 -4.41 -15.30
N ALA A 44 -71.11 -4.03 -14.28
CA ALA A 44 -70.61 -3.30 -13.13
C ALA A 44 -69.59 -4.09 -12.32
N PHE A 45 -69.75 -5.41 -12.19
CA PHE A 45 -68.81 -6.30 -11.49
C PHE A 45 -67.54 -6.50 -12.33
N GLN A 46 -67.69 -6.60 -13.68
CA GLN A 46 -66.56 -6.69 -14.58
C GLN A 46 -65.69 -5.45 -14.57
N GLU A 47 -66.30 -4.28 -14.59
CA GLU A 47 -65.64 -2.98 -14.54
C GLU A 47 -64.93 -2.78 -13.18
N ALA A 48 -65.58 -3.10 -12.08
CA ALA A 48 -64.99 -3.01 -10.74
C ALA A 48 -63.80 -3.96 -10.57
N LEU A 49 -63.87 -5.18 -11.09
CA LEU A 49 -62.76 -6.17 -11.04
C LEU A 49 -61.56 -5.70 -11.89
N ARG A 50 -61.83 -5.12 -13.09
CA ARG A 50 -60.78 -4.53 -13.91
C ARG A 50 -60.13 -3.33 -13.26
N ALA A 51 -60.89 -2.42 -12.68
CA ALA A 51 -60.38 -1.26 -11.99
C ALA A 51 -59.53 -1.66 -10.76
N LEU A 52 -59.96 -2.69 -10.02
CA LEU A 52 -59.24 -3.20 -8.88
C LEU A 52 -57.95 -3.92 -9.35
N GLY A 53 -57.98 -4.69 -10.43
CA GLY A 53 -56.82 -5.32 -11.04
C GLY A 53 -55.80 -4.30 -11.53
N SER A 54 -56.23 -3.20 -12.15
CA SER A 54 -55.35 -2.09 -12.57
C SER A 54 -54.72 -1.41 -11.34
N SER A 55 -55.48 -1.14 -10.31
CA SER A 55 -54.98 -0.56 -9.05
C SER A 55 -53.98 -1.46 -8.31
N MET A 56 -54.23 -2.79 -8.31
CA MET A 56 -53.27 -3.77 -7.77
C MET A 56 -51.99 -3.83 -8.59
N HIS A 57 -52.12 -3.81 -9.93
CA HIS A 57 -50.97 -3.83 -10.84
C HIS A 57 -50.13 -2.55 -10.69
N GLU A 58 -50.76 -1.41 -10.52
CA GLU A 58 -50.09 -0.13 -10.27
C GLU A 58 -49.40 -0.08 -8.91
N LYS A 59 -50.03 -0.61 -7.82
CA LYS A 59 -49.39 -0.79 -6.51
C LYS A 59 -48.21 -1.78 -6.57
N MET A 60 -48.37 -2.92 -7.28
CA MET A 60 -47.23 -3.84 -7.47
C MET A 60 -46.11 -3.20 -8.25
N LYS A 61 -46.42 -2.39 -9.27
CA LYS A 61 -45.43 -1.67 -10.05
C LYS A 61 -44.71 -0.62 -9.22
N THR A 62 -45.42 0.11 -8.37
CA THR A 62 -44.83 1.08 -7.41
C THR A 62 -44.02 0.39 -6.32
N MET A 63 -44.49 -0.73 -5.75
CA MET A 63 -43.74 -1.55 -4.78
C MET A 63 -42.52 -2.25 -5.38
N SER A 64 -42.52 -2.52 -6.67
CA SER A 64 -41.37 -3.10 -7.39
C SER A 64 -40.40 -2.03 -7.91
N CYS A 65 -40.74 -0.75 -7.80
CA CYS A 65 -39.86 0.36 -8.16
C CYS A 65 -38.63 0.41 -7.26
N THR A 66 -37.47 0.67 -7.86
CA THR A 66 -36.19 0.74 -7.13
C THR A 66 -36.23 1.78 -6.01
N ASP A 67 -36.94 2.90 -6.21
CA ASP A 67 -37.06 3.98 -5.21
C ASP A 67 -37.77 3.48 -3.94
N SER A 68 -38.90 2.75 -4.10
CA SER A 68 -39.63 2.17 -2.95
C SER A 68 -38.80 1.11 -2.21
N LYS A 69 -37.96 0.35 -2.92
CA LYS A 69 -37.04 -0.63 -2.29
C LYS A 69 -35.95 0.06 -1.50
N VAL A 70 -35.39 1.16 -2.02
CA VAL A 70 -34.39 1.96 -1.31
C VAL A 70 -34.95 2.52 -0.02
N GLU A 71 -36.15 3.11 -0.06
CA GLU A 71 -36.83 3.62 1.14
C GLU A 71 -37.10 2.52 2.18
N GLN A 72 -37.56 1.35 1.74
CA GLN A 72 -37.78 0.19 2.64
C GLN A 72 -36.50 -0.28 3.30
N MET A 73 -35.37 -0.34 2.57
CA MET A 73 -34.07 -0.70 3.15
C MET A 73 -33.65 0.28 4.25
N PHE A 74 -33.80 1.59 4.03
CA PHE A 74 -33.49 2.59 5.04
C PHE A 74 -34.43 2.52 6.24
N GLN A 75 -35.74 2.31 6.03
CA GLN A 75 -36.70 2.11 7.11
C GLN A 75 -36.30 0.94 8.00
N ILE A 76 -35.94 -0.22 7.43
CA ILE A 76 -35.50 -1.39 8.18
C ILE A 76 -34.23 -1.10 8.99
N LEU A 77 -33.26 -0.36 8.39
CA LEU A 77 -31.98 -0.07 9.04
C LEU A 77 -32.12 0.95 10.18
N LEU A 78 -32.99 1.93 10.02
CA LEU A 78 -33.19 3.02 10.97
C LEU A 78 -34.26 2.70 12.04
N ASP A 79 -35.04 1.64 11.86
CA ASP A 79 -36.07 1.26 12.83
C ASP A 79 -35.42 0.74 14.12
N PRO A 80 -35.59 1.44 15.26
CA PRO A 80 -35.07 0.99 16.54
C PRO A 80 -35.80 -0.23 17.12
N GLU A 81 -37.06 -0.47 16.70
CA GLU A 81 -37.89 -1.60 17.14
C GLU A 81 -37.62 -2.90 16.35
N GLU A 82 -36.99 -2.81 15.19
CA GLU A 82 -36.62 -3.98 14.39
C GLU A 82 -35.51 -4.77 15.09
N LYS A 83 -35.84 -5.98 15.54
CA LYS A 83 -34.93 -6.89 16.27
C LYS A 83 -34.33 -8.00 15.39
N ASP A 84 -34.85 -8.16 14.18
CA ASP A 84 -34.35 -9.17 13.25
C ASP A 84 -33.01 -8.75 12.63
N VAL A 85 -31.92 -9.29 13.16
CA VAL A 85 -30.54 -9.02 12.73
C VAL A 85 -30.34 -9.44 11.27
N ASP A 86 -30.88 -10.60 10.86
CA ASP A 86 -30.75 -11.12 9.50
C ASP A 86 -31.43 -10.20 8.47
N LYS A 87 -32.57 -9.63 8.85
CA LYS A 87 -33.31 -8.67 8.01
C LYS A 87 -32.54 -7.37 7.84
N LYS A 88 -31.94 -6.84 8.91
CA LYS A 88 -31.07 -5.66 8.84
C LYS A 88 -29.84 -5.91 8.01
N GLN A 89 -29.19 -7.06 8.17
CA GLN A 89 -28.01 -7.42 7.42
C GLN A 89 -28.31 -7.57 5.92
N LYS A 90 -29.42 -8.18 5.55
CA LYS A 90 -29.89 -8.28 4.15
C LYS A 90 -30.19 -6.89 3.55
N ALA A 91 -30.85 -6.00 4.31
CA ALA A 91 -31.13 -4.64 3.87
C ALA A 91 -29.82 -3.86 3.62
N ALA A 92 -28.86 -3.95 4.55
CA ALA A 92 -27.54 -3.35 4.42
C ALA A 92 -26.79 -3.86 3.18
N GLN A 93 -26.74 -5.20 3.00
CA GLN A 93 -26.06 -5.82 1.87
C GLN A 93 -26.67 -5.43 0.53
N ASN A 94 -27.99 -5.39 0.44
CA ASN A 94 -28.70 -4.97 -0.76
C ASN A 94 -28.42 -3.50 -1.10
N LEU A 95 -28.37 -2.62 -0.10
CA LEU A 95 -28.04 -1.21 -0.28
C LEU A 95 -26.61 -1.02 -0.80
N ILE A 96 -25.65 -1.76 -0.24
CA ILE A 96 -24.25 -1.74 -0.68
C ILE A 96 -24.11 -2.24 -2.13
N VAL A 97 -24.79 -3.33 -2.48
CA VAL A 97 -24.76 -3.87 -3.86
C VAL A 97 -25.37 -2.87 -4.84
N LEU A 98 -26.52 -2.29 -4.50
CA LEU A 98 -27.19 -1.28 -5.33
C LEU A 98 -26.33 -0.03 -5.55
N ALA A 99 -25.60 0.41 -4.53
CA ALA A 99 -24.70 1.57 -4.61
C ALA A 99 -23.49 1.37 -5.53
N ARG A 100 -23.13 0.12 -5.86
CA ARG A 100 -22.03 -0.19 -6.79
C ARG A 100 -22.44 -0.06 -8.26
N GLU A 101 -23.73 -0.09 -8.54
CA GLU A 101 -24.27 0.10 -9.88
C GLU A 101 -24.60 1.56 -10.11
N GLU A 102 -24.24 2.12 -11.27
CA GLU A 102 -24.42 3.53 -11.60
C GLU A 102 -25.89 4.01 -11.40
N ALA A 103 -26.83 3.27 -11.99
CA ALA A 103 -28.25 3.60 -11.88
C ALA A 103 -28.78 3.49 -10.44
N GLY A 104 -28.26 2.52 -9.68
CA GLY A 104 -28.61 2.34 -8.26
C GLY A 104 -28.03 3.43 -7.38
N ALA A 105 -26.76 3.80 -7.59
CA ALA A 105 -26.10 4.88 -6.90
C ALA A 105 -26.82 6.21 -7.11
N GLU A 106 -27.21 6.53 -8.33
CA GLU A 106 -27.96 7.74 -8.68
C GLU A 106 -29.32 7.77 -7.97
N LYS A 107 -30.03 6.65 -7.90
CA LYS A 107 -31.31 6.52 -7.21
C LYS A 107 -31.17 6.75 -5.70
N ILE A 108 -30.18 6.14 -5.06
CA ILE A 108 -29.91 6.36 -3.63
C ILE A 108 -29.59 7.84 -3.37
N PHE A 109 -28.79 8.45 -4.23
CA PHE A 109 -28.42 9.87 -4.09
C PHE A 109 -29.62 10.80 -4.24
N GLN A 110 -30.50 10.58 -5.22
CA GLN A 110 -31.71 11.37 -5.48
C GLN A 110 -32.79 11.19 -4.42
N SER A 111 -32.86 10.03 -3.74
CA SER A 111 -33.85 9.70 -2.71
C SER A 111 -33.44 10.17 -1.30
N ASP A 112 -32.70 11.26 -1.17
CA ASP A 112 -32.20 11.78 0.11
C ASP A 112 -31.33 10.77 0.91
N GLY A 113 -30.75 9.82 0.18
CA GLY A 113 -29.99 8.71 0.76
C GLY A 113 -28.78 9.17 1.57
N VAL A 114 -28.13 10.27 1.18
CA VAL A 114 -26.96 10.80 1.91
C VAL A 114 -27.35 11.24 3.33
N ARG A 115 -28.49 11.88 3.51
CA ARG A 115 -29.01 12.26 4.84
C ARG A 115 -29.32 11.03 5.69
N LEU A 116 -29.92 9.99 5.08
CA LEU A 116 -30.25 8.75 5.79
C LEU A 116 -28.98 7.97 6.15
N LEU A 117 -27.96 7.94 5.28
CA LEU A 117 -26.64 7.37 5.57
C LEU A 117 -25.93 8.13 6.70
N THR A 118 -26.09 9.46 6.75
CA THR A 118 -25.57 10.28 7.86
C THR A 118 -26.21 9.85 9.19
N GLN A 119 -27.53 9.63 9.20
CA GLN A 119 -28.22 9.14 10.40
C GLN A 119 -27.69 7.76 10.84
N LEU A 120 -27.37 6.86 9.90
CA LEU A 120 -26.76 5.57 10.24
C LEU A 120 -25.35 5.73 10.85
N LEU A 121 -24.55 6.69 10.37
CA LEU A 121 -23.25 7.02 10.96
C LEU A 121 -23.40 7.53 12.41
N ASP A 122 -24.43 8.31 12.68
CA ASP A 122 -24.69 8.90 14.00
C ASP A 122 -25.23 7.88 15.04
N THR A 123 -25.58 6.67 14.61
CA THR A 123 -26.10 5.63 15.55
C THR A 123 -25.06 5.06 16.51
N ALA A 124 -23.76 5.29 16.25
CA ALA A 124 -22.63 4.72 16.97
C ALA A 124 -22.64 3.17 17.07
N LYS A 125 -23.39 2.50 16.18
CA LYS A 125 -23.42 1.04 16.04
C LYS A 125 -22.52 0.64 14.88
N ALA A 126 -21.48 -0.16 15.16
CA ALA A 126 -20.45 -0.54 14.18
C ALA A 126 -21.05 -1.11 12.88
N ASP A 127 -21.99 -2.04 12.97
CA ASP A 127 -22.61 -2.67 11.79
C ASP A 127 -23.33 -1.66 10.88
N LEU A 128 -24.06 -0.71 11.47
CA LEU A 128 -24.76 0.33 10.72
C LEU A 128 -23.80 1.36 10.14
N MET A 129 -22.77 1.74 10.89
CA MET A 129 -21.69 2.59 10.41
C MET A 129 -20.94 1.96 9.22
N LEU A 130 -20.61 0.68 9.31
CA LEU A 130 -19.98 -0.07 8.22
C LEU A 130 -20.87 -0.13 6.97
N ALA A 131 -22.17 -0.37 7.13
CA ALA A 131 -23.13 -0.37 6.04
C ALA A 131 -23.19 1.00 5.35
N ALA A 132 -23.25 2.08 6.13
CA ALA A 132 -23.28 3.46 5.63
C ALA A 132 -21.99 3.80 4.87
N LEU A 133 -20.81 3.52 5.46
CA LEU A 133 -19.52 3.80 4.84
C LEU A 133 -19.33 3.04 3.53
N ARG A 134 -19.67 1.75 3.49
CA ARG A 134 -19.56 0.92 2.27
C ARG A 134 -20.53 1.36 1.18
N THR A 135 -21.71 1.85 1.55
CA THR A 135 -22.67 2.42 0.60
C THR A 135 -22.15 3.73 0.03
N LEU A 136 -21.61 4.62 0.88
CA LEU A 136 -20.99 5.88 0.46
C LEU A 136 -19.82 5.68 -0.49
N VAL A 137 -19.00 4.62 -0.28
CA VAL A 137 -17.94 4.23 -1.23
C VAL A 137 -18.50 4.00 -2.63
N GLY A 138 -19.61 3.26 -2.75
CA GLY A 138 -20.27 3.04 -4.03
C GLY A 138 -20.79 4.33 -4.67
N LEU A 139 -21.37 5.23 -3.88
CA LEU A 139 -21.87 6.53 -4.36
C LEU A 139 -20.77 7.46 -4.88
N CYS A 140 -19.61 7.44 -4.25
CA CYS A 140 -18.48 8.32 -4.58
C CYS A 140 -17.61 7.80 -5.72
N SER A 141 -17.60 6.49 -5.97
CA SER A 141 -16.70 5.84 -6.91
C SER A 141 -16.85 6.36 -8.34
N GLY A 142 -15.81 7.02 -8.87
CA GLY A 142 -15.78 7.54 -10.24
C GLY A 142 -16.68 8.76 -10.53
N HIS A 143 -17.32 9.34 -9.51
CA HIS A 143 -18.29 10.42 -9.65
C HIS A 143 -17.92 11.68 -8.84
N ARG A 144 -17.21 12.60 -9.48
CA ARG A 144 -16.76 13.85 -8.84
C ARG A 144 -17.91 14.70 -8.30
N SER A 145 -18.96 14.96 -9.10
CA SER A 145 -20.08 15.83 -8.70
C SER A 145 -20.83 15.27 -7.50
N ARG A 146 -21.11 13.96 -7.47
CA ARG A 146 -21.71 13.30 -6.31
C ARG A 146 -20.79 13.38 -5.09
N THR A 147 -19.48 13.09 -5.27
CA THR A 147 -18.50 13.16 -4.19
C THR A 147 -18.43 14.54 -3.56
N THR A 148 -18.39 15.61 -4.36
CA THR A 148 -18.41 17.00 -3.87
C THR A 148 -19.70 17.30 -3.09
N ALA A 149 -20.87 16.88 -3.60
CA ALA A 149 -22.14 17.09 -2.92
C ALA A 149 -22.24 16.29 -1.60
N ILE A 150 -21.76 15.03 -1.60
CA ILE A 150 -21.70 14.19 -0.39
C ILE A 150 -20.76 14.81 0.65
N LEU A 151 -19.59 15.28 0.23
CA LEU A 151 -18.63 15.93 1.12
C LEU A 151 -19.22 17.22 1.74
N ALA A 152 -19.94 18.01 0.94
CA ALA A 152 -20.62 19.20 1.43
C ALA A 152 -21.73 18.90 2.47
N GLN A 153 -22.43 17.78 2.32
CA GLN A 153 -23.50 17.37 3.24
C GLN A 153 -22.96 16.71 4.52
N LEU A 154 -21.97 15.81 4.40
CA LEU A 154 -21.38 15.10 5.55
C LEU A 154 -20.48 16.01 6.39
N GLY A 155 -19.71 16.86 5.72
CA GLY A 155 -18.63 17.63 6.31
C GLY A 155 -17.35 16.79 6.53
N SER A 156 -16.22 17.38 6.20
CA SER A 156 -14.91 16.70 6.38
C SER A 156 -14.56 16.42 7.85
N PRO A 157 -14.92 17.28 8.85
CA PRO A 157 -14.67 16.98 10.27
C PRO A 157 -15.38 15.71 10.77
N ARG A 158 -16.60 15.43 10.28
CA ARG A 158 -17.32 14.20 10.65
C ARG A 158 -16.63 12.97 10.09
N LEU A 159 -16.16 13.00 8.85
CA LEU A 159 -15.43 11.92 8.23
C LEU A 159 -14.11 11.63 8.97
N SER A 160 -13.41 12.69 9.36
CA SER A 160 -12.21 12.60 10.18
C SER A 160 -12.51 11.99 11.56
N ALA A 161 -13.60 12.41 12.21
CA ALA A 161 -14.02 11.84 13.51
C ALA A 161 -14.32 10.34 13.42
N VAL A 162 -15.01 9.89 12.35
CA VAL A 162 -15.27 8.46 12.11
C VAL A 162 -13.99 7.67 11.82
N LEU A 163 -13.01 8.29 11.17
CA LEU A 163 -11.69 7.67 10.96
C LEU A 163 -10.96 7.45 12.29
N GLY A 164 -11.13 8.35 13.26
CA GLY A 164 -10.48 8.32 14.57
C GLY A 164 -11.11 7.42 15.62
N VAL A 165 -12.19 6.67 15.32
CA VAL A 165 -12.88 5.81 16.31
C VAL A 165 -12.03 4.62 16.73
N GLU A 166 -12.36 4.03 17.90
CA GLU A 166 -11.67 2.86 18.45
C GLU A 166 -11.94 1.56 17.66
N ASP A 167 -13.10 1.45 17.00
CA ASP A 167 -13.42 0.28 16.19
C ASP A 167 -12.57 0.27 14.90
N GLU A 168 -11.65 -0.67 14.82
CA GLU A 168 -10.69 -0.80 13.73
C GLU A 168 -11.36 -1.01 12.36
N GLN A 169 -12.45 -1.78 12.31
CA GLN A 169 -13.16 -2.05 11.05
C GLN A 169 -13.88 -0.80 10.54
N VAL A 170 -14.48 -0.03 11.44
CA VAL A 170 -15.12 1.25 11.10
C VAL A 170 -14.07 2.26 10.63
N SER A 171 -12.96 2.39 11.35
CA SER A 171 -11.84 3.24 10.96
C SER A 171 -11.29 2.88 9.57
N LEU A 172 -11.09 1.58 9.29
CA LEU A 172 -10.63 1.12 7.98
C LEU A 172 -11.64 1.39 6.87
N ALA A 173 -12.94 1.21 7.14
CA ALA A 173 -14.00 1.52 6.17
C ALA A 173 -14.07 3.02 5.86
N ALA A 174 -13.88 3.88 6.88
CA ALA A 174 -13.78 5.33 6.70
C ALA A 174 -12.53 5.71 5.88
N CYS A 175 -11.39 5.05 6.12
CA CYS A 175 -10.18 5.22 5.34
C CYS A 175 -10.42 4.90 3.86
N ASN A 176 -11.10 3.81 3.55
CA ASN A 176 -11.47 3.43 2.19
C ASN A 176 -12.40 4.45 1.53
N LEU A 177 -13.40 4.95 2.25
CA LEU A 177 -14.28 6.00 1.74
C LEU A 177 -13.49 7.27 1.38
N LEU A 178 -12.66 7.74 2.29
CA LEU A 178 -11.83 8.92 2.07
C LEU A 178 -10.88 8.71 0.88
N HIS A 179 -10.28 7.53 0.74
CA HIS A 179 -9.44 7.22 -0.42
C HIS A 179 -10.20 7.33 -1.75
N VAL A 180 -11.40 6.74 -1.83
CA VAL A 180 -12.26 6.83 -3.02
C VAL A 180 -12.69 8.27 -3.30
N MET A 181 -12.99 9.07 -2.27
CA MET A 181 -13.30 10.49 -2.41
C MET A 181 -12.10 11.27 -2.99
N PHE A 182 -10.88 11.03 -2.47
CA PHE A 182 -9.67 11.66 -3.00
C PHE A 182 -9.42 11.30 -4.48
N GLU A 183 -9.56 10.02 -4.85
CA GLU A 183 -9.40 9.58 -6.24
C GLU A 183 -10.43 10.25 -7.16
N SER A 184 -11.70 10.24 -6.77
CA SER A 184 -12.78 10.84 -7.56
C SER A 184 -12.62 12.36 -7.73
N LEU A 185 -12.11 13.06 -6.70
CA LEU A 185 -11.82 14.51 -6.77
C LEU A 185 -10.59 14.79 -7.64
N LYS A 186 -9.56 13.92 -7.64
CA LYS A 186 -8.35 14.06 -8.46
C LYS A 186 -8.57 13.72 -9.93
N GLU A 187 -9.34 12.67 -10.26
CA GLU A 187 -9.61 12.27 -11.65
C GLU A 187 -10.28 13.38 -12.48
N GLY A 188 -11.12 14.20 -11.84
CA GLY A 188 -11.73 15.36 -12.47
C GLY A 188 -10.70 16.38 -12.97
N LEU A 189 -9.59 16.58 -12.26
CA LEU A 189 -8.53 17.51 -12.65
C LEU A 189 -7.75 17.06 -13.90
N GLN A 190 -7.69 15.76 -14.19
CA GLN A 190 -6.95 15.23 -15.35
C GLN A 190 -7.79 15.16 -16.62
N LYS A 191 -9.12 14.96 -16.52
CA LYS A 191 -10.00 14.86 -17.70
C LYS A 191 -10.37 16.21 -18.29
N ASP A 192 -10.46 17.26 -17.46
CA ASP A 192 -10.87 18.60 -17.90
C ASP A 192 -9.81 19.33 -18.74
N PHE A 193 -8.54 18.90 -18.67
CA PHE A 193 -7.45 19.46 -19.52
C PHE A 193 -7.46 18.98 -20.99
N ARG A 194 -8.33 18.03 -21.37
CA ARG A 194 -8.36 17.43 -22.72
C ARG A 194 -9.46 17.93 -23.66
N GLY A 195 -10.29 18.86 -23.26
CA GLY A 195 -11.32 19.35 -24.16
C GLY A 195 -12.30 20.35 -23.59
N LYS A 196 -12.10 21.60 -23.91
CA LYS A 196 -12.91 22.84 -23.92
C LYS A 196 -12.34 23.94 -23.03
N GLU A 197 -11.92 25.01 -23.66
CA GLU A 197 -11.33 26.21 -23.07
C GLU A 197 -12.33 27.08 -22.25
N ASP A 198 -13.63 26.77 -22.17
CA ASP A 198 -14.64 27.65 -21.62
C ASP A 198 -15.49 27.10 -20.46
N ALA A 199 -15.11 26.01 -19.81
CA ALA A 199 -15.83 25.54 -18.62
C ALA A 199 -15.14 26.03 -17.35
N VAL A 200 -15.80 26.88 -16.56
CA VAL A 200 -15.38 27.23 -15.20
C VAL A 200 -15.35 25.95 -14.36
N VAL A 201 -14.17 25.36 -14.23
CA VAL A 201 -13.96 24.14 -13.44
C VAL A 201 -14.07 24.51 -11.94
N PRO A 202 -15.00 23.93 -11.17
CA PRO A 202 -15.05 24.12 -9.72
C PRO A 202 -13.69 23.76 -9.11
N ASP A 203 -13.13 24.63 -8.27
CA ASP A 203 -11.80 24.47 -7.67
C ASP A 203 -11.79 23.32 -6.62
N SER A 204 -11.66 22.07 -7.10
CA SER A 204 -11.55 20.88 -6.23
C SER A 204 -10.26 20.87 -5.39
N SER A 205 -9.33 21.77 -5.65
CA SER A 205 -8.14 21.98 -4.84
C SER A 205 -8.52 22.43 -3.41
N LYS A 206 -9.63 23.13 -3.23
CA LYS A 206 -10.14 23.53 -1.91
C LYS A 206 -10.65 22.33 -1.11
N ASP A 207 -11.44 21.45 -1.74
CA ASP A 207 -12.00 20.26 -1.10
C ASP A 207 -10.89 19.29 -0.70
N LEU A 208 -9.89 19.09 -1.57
CA LEU A 208 -8.72 18.27 -1.27
C LEU A 208 -7.91 18.81 -0.09
N LYS A 209 -7.64 20.13 -0.07
CA LYS A 209 -6.92 20.76 1.04
C LYS A 209 -7.70 20.71 2.35
N LEU A 210 -9.04 20.84 2.30
CA LEU A 210 -9.89 20.73 3.47
C LEU A 210 -9.81 19.32 4.09
N LEU A 211 -9.96 18.28 3.27
CA LEU A 211 -9.82 16.89 3.72
C LEU A 211 -8.44 16.61 4.31
N ILE A 212 -7.38 17.06 3.64
CA ILE A 212 -6.00 16.87 4.14
C ILE A 212 -5.80 17.62 5.46
N LYS A 213 -6.35 18.83 5.59
CA LYS A 213 -6.27 19.60 6.84
C LYS A 213 -6.88 18.84 8.01
N ASP A 214 -8.08 18.29 7.83
CA ASP A 214 -8.76 17.55 8.90
C ASP A 214 -8.03 16.23 9.24
N LEU A 215 -7.38 15.58 8.26
CA LEU A 215 -6.51 14.43 8.52
C LEU A 215 -5.27 14.82 9.32
N LEU A 216 -4.65 15.97 9.03
CA LEU A 216 -3.52 16.48 9.78
C LEU A 216 -3.90 16.89 11.21
N GLU A 217 -5.10 17.45 11.41
CA GLU A 217 -5.64 17.77 12.74
C GLU A 217 -5.91 16.51 13.56
N LEU A 218 -6.37 15.42 12.92
CA LEU A 218 -6.57 14.12 13.58
C LEU A 218 -5.28 13.56 14.18
N LEU A 219 -4.12 13.83 13.57
CA LEU A 219 -2.84 13.31 14.06
C LEU A 219 -2.51 13.79 15.49
N GLU A 220 -2.92 15.01 15.86
CA GLU A 220 -2.67 15.60 17.17
C GLU A 220 -3.86 15.47 18.14
N LEU A 221 -5.02 15.00 17.67
CA LEU A 221 -6.24 14.92 18.47
C LEU A 221 -6.12 13.84 19.56
N GLU A 222 -6.10 14.22 20.83
CA GLU A 222 -5.93 13.29 21.96
C GLU A 222 -6.98 12.16 21.98
N GLY A 223 -8.22 12.45 21.56
CA GLY A 223 -9.33 11.49 21.52
C GLY A 223 -9.32 10.55 20.31
N ALA A 224 -8.36 10.68 19.38
CA ALA A 224 -8.26 9.77 18.25
C ALA A 224 -7.59 8.45 18.66
N SER A 225 -8.06 7.33 18.10
CA SER A 225 -7.45 6.02 18.32
C SER A 225 -6.07 5.91 17.66
N ALA A 226 -5.24 5.00 18.15
CA ALA A 226 -3.93 4.72 17.55
C ALA A 226 -4.06 4.23 16.11
N HIS A 227 -5.01 3.32 15.85
CA HIS A 227 -5.34 2.84 14.49
C HIS A 227 -5.88 3.95 13.58
N GLY A 228 -6.69 4.87 14.13
CA GLY A 228 -7.17 6.04 13.39
C GLY A 228 -6.04 6.93 12.90
N ARG A 229 -5.00 7.17 13.74
CA ARG A 229 -3.78 7.90 13.34
C ARG A 229 -3.01 7.17 12.25
N ASP A 230 -2.84 5.87 12.37
CA ASP A 230 -2.15 5.06 11.35
C ASP A 230 -2.91 5.10 10.03
N ASN A 231 -4.24 5.00 10.06
CA ASN A 231 -5.09 5.11 8.88
C ASN A 231 -5.00 6.50 8.24
N ALA A 232 -4.94 7.57 9.04
CA ALA A 232 -4.74 8.93 8.53
C ALA A 232 -3.36 9.10 7.86
N LEU A 233 -2.29 8.62 8.50
CA LEU A 233 -0.94 8.63 7.91
C LEU A 233 -0.91 7.82 6.61
N ASN A 234 -1.47 6.61 6.61
CA ASN A 234 -1.52 5.75 5.44
C ASN A 234 -2.30 6.39 4.28
N LEU A 235 -3.38 7.10 4.58
CA LEU A 235 -4.15 7.82 3.58
C LEU A 235 -3.34 8.99 3.01
N LEU A 236 -2.67 9.79 3.85
CA LEU A 236 -1.78 10.87 3.41
C LEU A 236 -0.64 10.35 2.53
N ILE A 237 -0.03 9.20 2.87
CA ILE A 237 1.00 8.53 2.06
C ILE A 237 0.48 8.19 0.65
N LYS A 238 -0.79 7.79 0.52
CA LYS A 238 -1.40 7.42 -0.77
C LYS A 238 -1.81 8.60 -1.61
N VAL A 239 -2.32 9.66 -0.97
CA VAL A 239 -3.04 10.72 -1.69
C VAL A 239 -2.24 12.00 -1.91
N VAL A 240 -1.25 12.30 -1.07
CA VAL A 240 -0.49 13.55 -1.14
C VAL A 240 0.65 13.49 -2.16
N PRO A 241 1.60 12.54 -2.08
CA PRO A 241 2.73 12.49 -2.99
C PRO A 241 2.31 12.24 -4.44
N ARG A 242 3.14 12.68 -5.38
CA ARG A 242 2.95 12.40 -6.81
C ARG A 242 2.98 10.90 -7.08
N LYS A 243 2.09 10.43 -7.94
CA LYS A 243 2.05 9.01 -8.35
C LYS A 243 3.18 8.66 -9.34
N SER A 244 3.69 9.65 -10.07
CA SER A 244 4.71 9.45 -11.11
C SER A 244 5.60 10.68 -11.23
N ALA A 245 6.87 10.47 -11.59
CA ALA A 245 7.81 11.55 -11.92
C ALA A 245 7.33 12.44 -13.10
N LYS A 246 6.38 11.96 -13.91
CA LYS A 246 5.75 12.72 -15.00
C LYS A 246 4.75 13.77 -14.50
N GLU A 247 4.27 13.67 -13.27
CA GLU A 247 3.43 14.69 -12.67
C GLU A 247 4.28 15.90 -12.27
N THR A 248 3.97 17.05 -12.85
CA THR A 248 4.76 18.28 -12.62
C THR A 248 4.35 19.07 -11.39
N ASN A 249 3.20 18.77 -10.79
CA ASN A 249 2.65 19.54 -9.68
C ASN A 249 2.89 18.86 -8.33
N ASN A 250 3.71 19.48 -7.45
CA ASN A 250 3.98 19.06 -6.07
C ASN A 250 3.33 19.99 -5.03
N SER A 251 2.36 20.81 -5.45
CA SER A 251 1.76 21.83 -4.56
C SER A 251 1.08 21.27 -3.31
N LEU A 252 0.52 20.06 -3.37
CA LEU A 252 -0.07 19.40 -2.20
C LEU A 252 1.00 18.99 -1.20
N SER A 253 2.12 18.44 -1.67
CA SER A 253 3.25 18.06 -0.81
C SER A 253 3.86 19.28 -0.12
N LEU A 254 4.06 20.38 -0.85
CA LEU A 254 4.55 21.64 -0.28
C LEU A 254 3.56 22.20 0.75
N TRP A 255 2.25 22.14 0.46
CA TRP A 255 1.23 22.61 1.39
C TRP A 255 1.20 21.77 2.68
N VAL A 256 1.32 20.42 2.57
CA VAL A 256 1.39 19.54 3.74
C VAL A 256 2.66 19.79 4.55
N ILE A 257 3.79 20.06 3.91
CA ILE A 257 5.04 20.42 4.61
C ILE A 257 4.85 21.70 5.41
N ASP A 258 4.25 22.72 4.80
CA ASP A 258 4.02 24.01 5.47
C ASP A 258 3.03 23.90 6.65
N GLN A 259 1.92 23.21 6.47
CA GLN A 259 0.82 23.15 7.45
C GLN A 259 0.88 21.94 8.40
N GLY A 260 1.57 20.86 8.02
CA GLY A 260 1.45 19.58 8.71
C GLY A 260 2.75 18.91 9.12
N LEU A 261 3.92 19.38 8.69
CA LEU A 261 5.18 18.72 8.99
C LEU A 261 5.38 18.53 10.51
N LYS A 262 5.11 19.55 11.31
CA LYS A 262 5.24 19.49 12.78
C LYS A 262 4.28 18.45 13.37
N LYS A 263 3.06 18.32 12.85
CA LYS A 263 2.06 17.33 13.30
C LYS A 263 2.49 15.90 12.99
N ILE A 264 3.09 15.68 11.82
CA ILE A 264 3.65 14.38 11.43
C ILE A 264 4.84 14.03 12.34
N LEU A 265 5.72 14.98 12.60
CA LEU A 265 6.85 14.81 13.53
C LEU A 265 6.37 14.55 14.95
N GLU A 266 5.25 15.13 15.39
CA GLU A 266 4.65 14.91 16.71
C GLU A 266 4.29 13.43 16.91
N VAL A 267 3.67 12.79 15.91
CA VAL A 267 3.40 11.34 15.94
C VAL A 267 4.70 10.54 15.89
N GLY A 268 5.60 10.89 14.97
CA GLY A 268 6.88 10.19 14.79
C GLY A 268 7.85 10.30 15.98
N SER A 269 7.72 11.37 16.78
CA SER A 269 8.54 11.62 17.97
C SER A 269 7.96 11.09 19.28
N THR A 270 6.75 10.55 19.25
CA THR A 270 6.08 10.01 20.44
C THR A 270 6.85 8.84 21.01
N VAL A 271 7.18 8.92 22.31
CA VAL A 271 7.79 7.83 23.08
C VAL A 271 6.71 7.19 23.94
N CYS A 272 6.37 5.93 23.64
CA CYS A 272 5.34 5.19 24.37
C CYS A 272 5.67 5.11 25.88
N GLY A 273 4.64 5.28 26.73
CA GLY A 273 4.78 5.19 28.18
C GLY A 273 5.30 6.47 28.86
N THR A 274 5.51 7.56 28.14
CA THR A 274 5.81 8.87 28.72
C THR A 274 4.51 9.65 28.99
N PRO A 275 4.44 10.47 30.06
CA PRO A 275 3.27 11.29 30.33
C PRO A 275 2.95 12.23 29.17
N GLY A 276 1.67 12.30 28.77
CA GLY A 276 1.21 13.14 27.65
C GLY A 276 1.56 12.58 26.25
N SER A 277 1.96 11.30 26.16
CA SER A 277 2.18 10.66 24.86
C SER A 277 0.86 10.41 24.15
N LEU A 278 0.84 10.66 22.81
CA LEU A 278 -0.30 10.33 21.97
C LEU A 278 -0.51 8.81 21.93
N PRO A 279 -1.75 8.30 21.82
CA PRO A 279 -2.00 6.91 21.47
C PRO A 279 -1.44 6.58 20.10
N VAL A 280 -0.43 5.70 20.04
CA VAL A 280 0.26 5.27 18.81
C VAL A 280 0.44 3.77 18.83
N THR A 281 0.54 3.16 17.63
CA THR A 281 0.92 1.77 17.46
C THR A 281 2.43 1.65 17.23
N GLU A 282 2.95 0.44 17.19
CA GLU A 282 4.34 0.19 16.78
C GLU A 282 4.63 0.64 15.34
N ASN A 283 3.59 0.72 14.49
CA ASN A 283 3.72 1.13 13.08
C ASN A 283 3.63 2.65 12.87
N SER A 284 3.15 3.42 13.85
CA SER A 284 2.90 4.86 13.68
C SER A 284 4.17 5.63 13.31
N ARG A 285 5.31 5.35 13.98
CA ARG A 285 6.59 5.97 13.66
C ARG A 285 7.07 5.63 12.26
N MET A 286 6.94 4.36 11.85
CA MET A 286 7.31 3.96 10.50
C MET A 286 6.44 4.64 9.45
N SER A 287 5.13 4.69 9.65
CA SER A 287 4.22 5.39 8.73
C SER A 287 4.56 6.88 8.64
N ALA A 288 4.87 7.54 9.76
CA ALA A 288 5.35 8.92 9.76
C ALA A 288 6.67 9.07 8.97
N SER A 289 7.64 8.19 9.19
CA SER A 289 8.91 8.18 8.45
C SER A 289 8.72 8.00 6.95
N VAL A 290 7.84 7.09 6.54
CA VAL A 290 7.51 6.85 5.11
C VAL A 290 6.84 8.07 4.50
N LEU A 291 5.90 8.71 5.21
CA LEU A 291 5.25 9.93 4.71
C LEU A 291 6.27 11.06 4.53
N LEU A 292 7.13 11.28 5.54
CA LEU A 292 8.19 12.30 5.48
C LEU A 292 9.17 12.04 4.33
N SER A 293 9.55 10.77 4.07
CA SER A 293 10.40 10.40 2.94
C SER A 293 9.75 10.75 1.60
N LYS A 294 8.48 10.36 1.42
CA LYS A 294 7.76 10.64 0.17
C LYS A 294 7.52 12.13 -0.07
N LEU A 295 7.25 12.90 1.00
CA LEU A 295 7.15 14.37 0.89
C LEU A 295 8.48 15.00 0.49
N TYR A 296 9.59 14.50 1.05
CA TYR A 296 10.94 14.97 0.71
C TYR A 296 11.33 14.62 -0.73
N ASP A 297 11.01 13.41 -1.19
CA ASP A 297 11.25 12.96 -2.57
C ASP A 297 10.47 13.78 -3.61
N ASP A 298 9.36 14.40 -3.22
CA ASP A 298 8.55 15.26 -4.07
C ASP A 298 9.13 16.68 -4.24
N LEU A 299 10.11 17.06 -3.43
CA LEU A 299 10.75 18.38 -3.52
C LEU A 299 11.62 18.50 -4.78
N LYS A 300 11.49 19.61 -5.47
CA LYS A 300 12.09 19.78 -6.80
C LYS A 300 13.37 20.61 -6.80
N CYS A 301 13.51 21.50 -5.84
CA CYS A 301 14.64 22.44 -5.80
C CYS A 301 15.27 22.50 -4.41
N ASP A 302 16.48 23.01 -4.36
CA ASP A 302 17.26 23.10 -3.12
C ASP A 302 16.59 24.03 -2.10
N ALA A 303 15.92 25.09 -2.53
CA ALA A 303 15.20 25.99 -1.64
C ALA A 303 14.07 25.27 -0.88
N GLU A 304 13.29 24.37 -1.56
CA GLU A 304 12.27 23.57 -0.94
C GLU A 304 12.87 22.59 0.08
N ARG A 305 14.02 21.96 -0.24
CA ARG A 305 14.75 21.05 0.65
C ARG A 305 15.33 21.76 1.86
N GLU A 306 15.91 22.94 1.66
CA GLU A 306 16.44 23.75 2.77
C GLU A 306 15.32 24.20 3.73
N ASN A 307 14.14 24.56 3.21
CA ASN A 307 12.98 24.86 4.05
C ASN A 307 12.55 23.63 4.87
N PHE A 308 12.49 22.45 4.26
CA PHE A 308 12.18 21.19 4.95
C PHE A 308 13.21 20.91 6.06
N HIS A 309 14.50 21.04 5.76
CA HIS A 309 15.58 20.86 6.73
C HIS A 309 15.48 21.88 7.89
N TYR A 310 15.17 23.13 7.57
CA TYR A 310 14.98 24.18 8.57
C TYR A 310 13.84 23.82 9.54
N LEU A 311 12.69 23.42 9.03
CA LEU A 311 11.53 23.06 9.85
C LEU A 311 11.82 21.84 10.75
N CYS A 312 12.50 20.82 10.23
CA CYS A 312 12.92 19.66 11.03
C CYS A 312 13.92 20.05 12.11
N LYS A 313 14.91 20.88 11.78
CA LYS A 313 15.94 21.35 12.72
C LYS A 313 15.35 22.24 13.80
N ASP A 314 14.43 23.14 13.45
CA ASP A 314 13.68 23.99 14.37
C ASP A 314 12.86 23.15 15.35
N TYR A 315 12.12 22.16 14.87
CA TYR A 315 11.32 21.26 15.69
C TYR A 315 12.19 20.52 16.73
N VAL A 316 13.31 19.93 16.28
CA VAL A 316 14.20 19.18 17.17
C VAL A 316 14.89 20.11 18.18
N ARG A 317 15.35 21.30 17.73
CA ARG A 317 15.99 22.28 18.60
C ARG A 317 15.07 22.72 19.73
N ASN A 318 13.81 23.03 19.42
CA ASN A 318 12.81 23.48 20.40
C ASN A 318 12.60 22.44 21.51
N TRP A 319 12.55 21.14 21.16
CA TRP A 319 12.44 20.07 22.13
C TRP A 319 13.75 19.82 22.89
N PHE A 320 14.89 19.92 22.23
CA PHE A 320 16.20 19.60 22.82
C PHE A 320 16.69 20.67 23.80
N GLU A 321 16.54 21.94 23.42
CA GLU A 321 17.06 23.10 24.20
C GLU A 321 16.06 23.58 25.27
N GLY A 322 14.78 23.47 25.06
CA GLY A 322 13.71 24.03 25.90
C GLY A 322 13.21 23.13 27.02
N HIS A 323 13.56 21.85 27.02
CA HIS A 323 12.98 20.85 27.91
C HIS A 323 14.06 20.01 28.60
N GLU A 324 13.69 19.46 29.75
CA GLU A 324 14.52 18.49 30.49
C GLU A 324 14.58 17.13 29.72
N LEU A 325 14.68 16.04 30.44
CA LEU A 325 14.87 14.69 29.91
C LEU A 325 13.79 14.28 28.87
N ALA A 326 12.52 14.61 29.12
CA ALA A 326 11.42 14.25 28.22
C ALA A 326 11.56 14.91 26.83
N GLY A 327 11.96 16.19 26.79
CA GLY A 327 12.20 16.90 25.54
C GLY A 327 13.40 16.33 24.78
N LYS A 328 14.49 15.98 25.47
CA LYS A 328 15.67 15.33 24.86
C LYS A 328 15.31 13.99 24.25
N LEU A 329 14.49 13.18 24.92
CA LEU A 329 14.00 11.90 24.38
C LEU A 329 13.18 12.09 23.13
N ARG A 330 12.29 13.08 23.13
CA ARG A 330 11.46 13.40 21.99
C ARG A 330 12.29 13.87 20.80
N ALA A 331 13.30 14.71 21.04
CA ALA A 331 14.27 15.13 20.05
C ALA A 331 15.03 13.92 19.44
N ILE A 332 15.51 13.02 20.26
CA ILE A 332 16.22 11.80 19.84
C ILE A 332 15.29 10.88 19.03
N GLN A 333 14.05 10.72 19.45
CA GLN A 333 13.06 9.92 18.72
C GLN A 333 12.74 10.54 17.34
N THR A 334 12.68 11.89 17.26
CA THR A 334 12.53 12.61 15.98
C THR A 334 13.73 12.36 15.06
N VAL A 335 14.94 12.38 15.59
CA VAL A 335 16.15 12.03 14.82
C VAL A 335 16.04 10.62 14.25
N SER A 336 15.64 9.65 15.07
CA SER A 336 15.43 8.27 14.62
C SER A 336 14.37 8.18 13.49
N CYS A 337 13.25 8.88 13.64
CA CYS A 337 12.20 8.95 12.63
C CYS A 337 12.70 9.55 11.30
N LEU A 338 13.46 10.64 11.34
CA LEU A 338 14.03 11.29 10.17
C LEU A 338 15.11 10.45 9.49
N LEU A 339 15.93 9.73 10.25
CA LEU A 339 16.96 8.85 9.70
C LEU A 339 16.36 7.61 9.00
N GLN A 340 15.22 7.13 9.47
CA GLN A 340 14.45 6.06 8.81
C GLN A 340 13.66 6.56 7.60
N GLY A 341 13.34 7.85 7.53
CA GLY A 341 12.65 8.52 6.44
C GLY A 341 13.62 9.29 5.53
N PRO A 342 13.52 10.63 5.47
CA PRO A 342 14.44 11.47 4.70
C PRO A 342 15.78 11.59 5.43
N SER A 343 16.69 10.62 5.20
CA SER A 343 17.96 10.49 5.92
C SER A 343 18.84 11.75 5.86
N ASP A 344 18.75 12.55 4.78
CA ASP A 344 19.47 13.81 4.67
C ASP A 344 19.02 14.82 5.72
N ALA A 345 17.70 14.93 5.96
CA ALA A 345 17.18 15.77 7.03
C ALA A 345 17.63 15.27 8.42
N GLY A 346 17.56 13.96 8.65
CA GLY A 346 18.08 13.34 9.88
C GLY A 346 19.57 13.60 10.09
N ASN A 347 20.37 13.52 9.06
CA ASN A 347 21.79 13.82 9.08
C ASN A 347 22.09 15.28 9.46
N ARG A 348 21.32 16.23 8.94
CA ARG A 348 21.45 17.66 9.27
C ARG A 348 21.04 17.97 10.71
N VAL A 349 20.08 17.23 11.24
CA VAL A 349 19.66 17.37 12.64
C VAL A 349 20.73 16.81 13.60
N LEU A 350 21.40 15.72 13.23
CA LEU A 350 22.51 15.16 14.02
C LEU A 350 23.73 16.10 14.16
N GLU A 351 23.82 17.15 13.33
CA GLU A 351 24.85 18.19 13.43
C GLU A 351 24.59 19.16 14.60
N LEU A 352 23.40 19.10 15.23
CA LEU A 352 23.14 19.91 16.45
C LEU A 352 24.03 19.44 17.60
N GLU A 353 24.63 20.41 18.26
CA GLU A 353 25.57 20.18 19.39
C GLU A 353 24.87 19.41 20.52
N GLY A 354 25.55 18.40 21.06
CA GLY A 354 25.10 17.63 22.22
C GLY A 354 24.10 16.51 21.95
N ILE A 355 23.51 16.39 20.72
CA ILE A 355 22.56 15.32 20.43
C ILE A 355 23.22 13.94 20.48
N MET A 356 24.38 13.77 19.85
CA MET A 356 25.12 12.49 19.87
C MET A 356 25.53 12.08 21.25
N ASP A 357 26.04 13.03 22.06
CA ASP A 357 26.45 12.79 23.45
C ASP A 357 25.23 12.41 24.31
N SER A 358 24.08 13.04 24.09
CA SER A 358 22.85 12.71 24.81
C SER A 358 22.33 11.32 24.41
N MET A 359 22.45 10.92 23.16
CA MET A 359 22.09 9.56 22.69
C MET A 359 22.95 8.50 23.40
N LEU A 360 24.28 8.69 23.46
CA LEU A 360 25.19 7.78 24.16
C LEU A 360 24.89 7.72 25.65
N SER A 361 24.68 8.87 26.31
CA SER A 361 24.35 8.95 27.73
C SER A 361 23.04 8.21 28.05
N LEU A 362 22.01 8.36 27.24
CA LEU A 362 20.71 7.72 27.45
C LEU A 362 20.69 6.22 27.13
N CYS A 363 21.68 5.71 26.39
CA CYS A 363 21.87 4.27 26.24
C CYS A 363 22.20 3.57 27.57
N ALA A 364 22.74 4.29 28.54
CA ALA A 364 23.00 3.79 29.89
C ALA A 364 21.87 4.05 30.89
N SER A 365 20.71 4.56 30.43
CA SER A 365 19.56 4.85 31.30
C SER A 365 18.95 3.59 31.90
N VAL A 366 18.51 3.73 33.17
CA VAL A 366 17.78 2.67 33.88
C VAL A 366 16.34 2.50 33.36
N CYS A 367 15.77 3.57 32.80
CA CYS A 367 14.43 3.54 32.19
C CYS A 367 14.46 2.87 30.79
N GLU A 368 13.68 1.80 30.62
CA GLU A 368 13.64 1.04 29.38
C GLU A 368 13.27 1.89 28.17
N ALA A 369 12.22 2.70 28.26
CA ALA A 369 11.78 3.53 27.16
C ALA A 369 12.86 4.52 26.69
N HIS A 370 13.62 5.09 27.63
CA HIS A 370 14.75 5.97 27.35
C HIS A 370 15.89 5.22 26.66
N GLN A 371 16.23 4.05 27.20
CA GLN A 371 17.30 3.22 26.66
C GLN A 371 16.97 2.70 25.25
N LEU A 372 15.72 2.26 25.03
CA LEU A 372 15.25 1.83 23.71
C LEU A 372 15.33 2.94 22.67
N ALA A 373 14.78 4.12 22.99
CA ALA A 373 14.81 5.25 22.07
C ALA A 373 16.25 5.67 21.70
N ALA A 374 17.15 5.68 22.69
CA ALA A 374 18.55 6.05 22.47
C ALA A 374 19.32 5.00 21.65
N VAL A 375 19.15 3.71 21.94
CA VAL A 375 19.83 2.62 21.21
C VAL A 375 19.34 2.55 19.76
N GLU A 376 18.03 2.68 19.54
CA GLU A 376 17.47 2.72 18.17
C GLU A 376 18.00 3.92 17.38
N ALA A 377 18.01 5.11 17.97
CA ALA A 377 18.55 6.30 17.31
C ALA A 377 20.04 6.16 16.98
N LEU A 378 20.82 5.54 17.88
CA LEU A 378 22.23 5.27 17.65
C LEU A 378 22.46 4.32 16.47
N ILE A 379 21.63 3.27 16.33
CA ILE A 379 21.67 2.34 15.20
C ILE A 379 21.43 3.10 13.89
N HIS A 380 20.40 3.94 13.84
CA HIS A 380 20.08 4.71 12.64
C HIS A 380 21.13 5.79 12.33
N ALA A 381 21.78 6.37 13.33
CA ALA A 381 22.87 7.35 13.16
C ALA A 381 24.16 6.77 12.56
N ALA A 382 24.37 5.46 12.63
CA ALA A 382 25.61 4.79 12.23
C ALA A 382 25.79 4.63 10.71
N ASP A 383 24.96 5.23 9.86
CA ASP A 383 25.03 5.07 8.39
C ASP A 383 26.26 5.75 7.74
N LYS A 384 26.72 6.89 8.26
CA LYS A 384 27.88 7.59 7.69
C LYS A 384 29.18 7.16 8.36
N ALA A 385 30.22 6.93 7.55
CA ALA A 385 31.52 6.41 8.02
C ALA A 385 32.14 7.22 9.18
N LYS A 386 32.06 8.53 9.15
CA LYS A 386 32.56 9.39 10.25
C LYS A 386 31.84 9.15 11.57
N ARG A 387 30.50 9.00 11.53
CA ARG A 387 29.68 8.71 12.70
C ARG A 387 29.86 7.27 13.17
N ALA A 388 29.92 6.33 12.22
CA ALA A 388 30.23 4.94 12.54
C ALA A 388 31.59 4.83 13.27
N SER A 389 32.60 5.56 12.84
CA SER A 389 33.91 5.62 13.54
C SER A 389 33.77 6.20 14.95
N PHE A 390 33.03 7.31 15.11
CA PHE A 390 32.78 7.91 16.45
C PHE A 390 32.04 6.95 17.39
N ILE A 391 30.97 6.29 16.86
CA ILE A 391 30.18 5.32 17.61
C ILE A 391 31.02 4.07 17.93
N THR A 392 31.87 3.61 16.99
CA THR A 392 32.77 2.49 17.24
C THR A 392 33.73 2.79 18.38
N THR A 393 34.30 3.98 18.41
CA THR A 393 35.24 4.36 19.47
C THR A 393 34.56 4.51 20.84
N ASN A 394 33.36 5.10 20.89
CA ASN A 394 32.73 5.50 22.15
C ASN A 394 31.58 4.56 22.57
N GLY A 395 30.99 3.82 21.65
CA GLY A 395 29.74 3.06 21.85
C GLY A 395 29.84 1.53 21.78
N VAL A 396 30.86 0.95 21.13
CA VAL A 396 30.94 -0.52 20.96
C VAL A 396 31.02 -1.24 22.30
N THR A 397 31.84 -0.74 23.23
CA THR A 397 31.95 -1.32 24.57
C THR A 397 30.61 -1.24 25.30
N LEU A 398 29.93 -0.09 25.22
CA LEU A 398 28.63 0.12 25.82
C LEU A 398 27.56 -0.84 25.22
N LEU A 399 27.52 -0.97 23.93
CA LEU A 399 26.58 -1.91 23.26
C LEU A 399 26.86 -3.36 23.66
N LYS A 400 28.13 -3.77 23.79
CA LYS A 400 28.50 -5.10 24.28
C LYS A 400 28.07 -5.34 25.73
N GLU A 401 28.22 -4.36 26.60
CA GLU A 401 27.77 -4.43 28.01
C GLU A 401 26.24 -4.52 28.07
N ILE A 402 25.51 -3.70 27.31
CA ILE A 402 24.04 -3.77 27.23
C ILE A 402 23.59 -5.15 26.73
N TYR A 403 24.20 -5.68 25.69
CA TYR A 403 23.87 -7.01 25.16
C TYR A 403 24.07 -8.13 26.19
N LYS A 404 25.15 -8.05 26.99
CA LYS A 404 25.46 -9.08 27.97
C LYS A 404 24.63 -9.00 29.24
N HIS A 405 24.38 -7.80 29.74
CA HIS A 405 23.88 -7.55 31.08
C HIS A 405 22.44 -7.08 31.17
N SER A 406 21.83 -6.62 30.07
CA SER A 406 20.40 -6.26 30.08
C SER A 406 19.53 -7.49 30.33
N GLU A 407 18.61 -7.40 31.24
CA GLU A 407 17.62 -8.45 31.52
C GLU A 407 16.48 -8.48 30.48
N ARG A 408 16.38 -7.45 29.64
CA ARG A 408 15.28 -7.23 28.68
C ARG A 408 15.69 -7.60 27.27
N ASP A 409 15.00 -8.55 26.69
CA ASP A 409 15.28 -9.06 25.36
C ASP A 409 15.11 -7.99 24.28
N SER A 410 14.15 -7.08 24.41
CA SER A 410 13.94 -5.95 23.51
C SER A 410 15.17 -5.04 23.38
N ILE A 411 15.86 -4.79 24.49
CA ILE A 411 17.08 -3.96 24.53
C ILE A 411 18.29 -4.77 24.04
N ARG A 412 18.41 -6.01 24.47
CA ARG A 412 19.51 -6.90 24.08
C ARG A 412 19.59 -7.06 22.58
N ILE A 413 18.46 -7.35 21.91
CA ILE A 413 18.45 -7.54 20.47
C ILE A 413 18.83 -6.25 19.72
N ARG A 414 18.39 -5.08 20.19
CA ARG A 414 18.76 -3.81 19.57
C ARG A 414 20.25 -3.50 19.74
N ALA A 415 20.82 -3.76 20.89
CA ALA A 415 22.27 -3.65 21.08
C ALA A 415 23.06 -4.57 20.16
N LEU A 416 22.57 -5.80 19.95
CA LEU A 416 23.13 -6.74 18.98
C LEU A 416 23.07 -6.18 17.55
N VAL A 417 21.94 -5.63 17.13
CA VAL A 417 21.78 -5.01 15.80
C VAL A 417 22.73 -3.84 15.60
N GLY A 418 22.91 -2.99 16.61
CA GLY A 418 23.92 -1.93 16.60
C GLY A 418 25.33 -2.45 16.33
N LEU A 419 25.73 -3.53 17.01
CA LEU A 419 27.02 -4.20 16.76
C LEU A 419 27.10 -4.78 15.35
N CYS A 420 26.01 -5.36 14.83
CA CYS A 420 25.94 -5.87 13.45
C CYS A 420 26.18 -4.75 12.44
N LYS A 421 25.50 -3.62 12.60
CA LYS A 421 25.62 -2.47 11.71
C LYS A 421 27.05 -1.90 11.71
N LEU A 422 27.64 -1.73 12.87
CA LEU A 422 29.03 -1.27 12.99
C LEU A 422 30.03 -2.26 12.37
N GLY A 423 29.80 -3.57 12.55
CA GLY A 423 30.63 -4.61 11.97
C GLY A 423 30.54 -4.72 10.44
N SER A 424 29.47 -4.22 9.85
CA SER A 424 29.23 -4.25 8.39
C SER A 424 29.64 -2.97 7.66
N ALA A 425 30.27 -1.99 8.34
CA ALA A 425 30.57 -0.68 7.78
C ALA A 425 31.49 -0.71 6.53
N GLY A 426 32.18 -1.82 6.27
CA GLY A 426 32.97 -2.06 5.06
C GLY A 426 32.13 -2.48 3.83
N GLY A 427 30.83 -2.74 4.01
CA GLY A 427 29.94 -3.21 2.93
C GLY A 427 30.39 -4.53 2.33
N THR A 428 30.38 -4.62 0.99
CA THR A 428 30.79 -5.82 0.22
C THR A 428 32.29 -5.92 -0.01
N ASP A 429 33.07 -4.90 0.38
CA ASP A 429 34.52 -4.92 0.22
C ASP A 429 35.18 -5.86 1.25
N PHE A 430 35.67 -6.99 0.76
CA PHE A 430 36.28 -8.05 1.58
C PHE A 430 37.51 -7.56 2.36
N SER A 431 38.23 -6.57 1.85
CA SER A 431 39.45 -6.04 2.50
C SER A 431 39.15 -5.02 3.60
N MET A 432 37.94 -4.47 3.67
CA MET A 432 37.53 -3.42 4.60
C MET A 432 36.73 -3.96 5.79
N LYS A 433 37.36 -4.80 6.62
CA LYS A 433 36.69 -5.35 7.82
C LYS A 433 36.88 -4.42 9.04
N GLN A 434 35.78 -4.02 9.65
CA GLN A 434 35.76 -3.17 10.85
C GLN A 434 36.04 -3.95 12.15
N PHE A 435 35.70 -5.24 12.20
CA PHE A 435 35.89 -6.10 13.35
C PHE A 435 36.89 -7.22 13.03
N ALA A 436 37.41 -7.84 14.10
CA ALA A 436 38.30 -8.98 13.99
C ALA A 436 37.66 -10.13 13.18
N GLU A 437 38.48 -10.90 12.48
CA GLU A 437 38.04 -12.01 11.65
C GLU A 437 37.15 -13.00 12.42
N GLY A 438 36.07 -13.45 11.80
CA GLY A 438 35.07 -14.34 12.38
C GLY A 438 34.08 -13.65 13.37
N SER A 439 34.22 -12.36 13.64
CA SER A 439 33.29 -11.65 14.53
C SER A 439 31.90 -11.48 13.90
N THR A 440 31.83 -11.18 12.60
CA THR A 440 30.57 -11.07 11.85
C THR A 440 29.78 -12.38 11.85
N MET A 441 30.47 -13.51 11.70
CA MET A 441 29.89 -14.85 11.79
C MET A 441 29.29 -15.17 13.16
N LYS A 442 29.96 -14.74 14.24
CA LYS A 442 29.46 -14.89 15.62
C LYS A 442 28.20 -14.07 15.85
N LEU A 443 28.19 -12.82 15.37
CA LEU A 443 27.01 -11.94 15.44
C LEU A 443 25.85 -12.50 14.63
N ALA A 444 26.10 -12.98 13.41
CA ALA A 444 25.09 -13.60 12.56
C ALA A 444 24.46 -14.86 13.20
N LYS A 445 25.28 -15.68 13.85
CA LYS A 445 24.81 -16.83 14.62
C LYS A 445 23.90 -16.44 15.77
N GLN A 446 24.19 -15.33 16.46
CA GLN A 446 23.30 -14.82 17.50
C GLN A 446 21.99 -14.31 16.88
N CYS A 447 22.03 -13.54 15.79
CA CYS A 447 20.81 -13.11 15.09
C CYS A 447 19.94 -14.28 14.69
N ARG A 448 20.49 -15.34 14.11
CA ARG A 448 19.74 -16.56 13.75
C ARG A 448 19.09 -17.23 14.96
N LYS A 449 19.78 -17.28 16.12
CA LYS A 449 19.21 -17.81 17.35
C LYS A 449 17.99 -16.98 17.83
N TRP A 450 18.09 -15.66 17.77
CA TRP A 450 16.98 -14.78 18.11
C TRP A 450 15.81 -14.94 17.14
N LEU A 451 16.09 -15.00 15.85
CA LEU A 451 15.08 -15.15 14.81
C LEU A 451 14.27 -16.45 14.95
N CYS A 452 14.92 -17.56 15.27
CA CYS A 452 14.30 -18.88 15.42
C CYS A 452 13.66 -19.11 16.79
N ASN A 453 13.80 -18.20 17.75
CA ASN A 453 13.26 -18.38 19.08
C ASN A 453 11.79 -17.95 19.16
N GLU A 454 10.88 -18.93 19.09
CA GLU A 454 9.44 -18.72 19.12
C GLU A 454 8.90 -18.29 20.51
N THR A 455 9.71 -18.36 21.56
CA THR A 455 9.29 -17.90 22.91
C THR A 455 9.33 -16.37 23.05
N ILE A 456 9.95 -15.68 22.10
CA ILE A 456 10.10 -14.23 22.06
C ILE A 456 9.03 -13.64 21.13
N ASP A 457 8.48 -12.50 21.48
CA ASP A 457 7.49 -11.80 20.68
C ASP A 457 8.00 -11.44 19.26
N VAL A 458 7.07 -11.33 18.32
CA VAL A 458 7.37 -11.08 16.91
C VAL A 458 8.05 -9.73 16.71
N GLY A 459 7.62 -8.70 17.46
CA GLY A 459 8.21 -7.36 17.39
C GLY A 459 9.68 -7.33 17.79
N THR A 460 10.08 -8.13 18.78
CA THR A 460 11.49 -8.28 19.18
C THR A 460 12.26 -9.13 18.15
N ARG A 461 11.70 -10.23 17.66
CA ARG A 461 12.39 -11.12 16.67
C ARG A 461 12.69 -10.42 15.35
N ARG A 462 11.85 -9.49 14.88
CA ARG A 462 12.08 -8.75 13.62
C ARG A 462 13.44 -8.05 13.57
N TRP A 463 13.93 -7.56 14.73
CA TRP A 463 15.22 -6.90 14.82
C TRP A 463 16.38 -7.83 14.44
N ALA A 464 16.24 -9.13 14.66
CA ALA A 464 17.24 -10.10 14.22
C ALA A 464 17.41 -10.12 12.69
N VAL A 465 16.31 -9.91 11.93
CA VAL A 465 16.37 -9.79 10.46
C VAL A 465 17.12 -8.52 10.06
N GLU A 466 16.93 -7.42 10.76
CA GLU A 466 17.68 -6.18 10.52
C GLU A 466 19.19 -6.39 10.75
N GLY A 467 19.57 -7.08 11.82
CA GLY A 467 20.97 -7.48 12.05
C GLY A 467 21.53 -8.33 10.91
N LEU A 468 20.77 -9.28 10.39
CA LEU A 468 21.17 -10.11 9.24
C LEU A 468 21.28 -9.28 7.95
N ALA A 469 20.40 -8.28 7.75
CA ALA A 469 20.48 -7.41 6.58
C ALA A 469 21.83 -6.67 6.51
N TYR A 470 22.36 -6.24 7.66
CA TYR A 470 23.71 -5.65 7.71
C TYR A 470 24.82 -6.70 7.52
N LEU A 471 24.74 -7.83 8.20
CA LEU A 471 25.81 -8.83 8.18
C LEU A 471 25.91 -9.65 6.89
N THR A 472 24.84 -9.74 6.12
CA THR A 472 24.82 -10.47 4.83
C THR A 472 25.56 -9.74 3.69
N PHE A 473 26.16 -8.58 3.94
CA PHE A 473 27.24 -8.08 3.08
C PHE A 473 28.47 -8.99 3.10
N ASP A 474 28.74 -9.67 4.22
CA ASP A 474 29.81 -10.66 4.34
C ASP A 474 29.41 -11.96 3.64
N ALA A 475 30.25 -12.41 2.70
CA ALA A 475 29.95 -13.58 1.87
C ALA A 475 29.89 -14.90 2.65
N ASP A 476 30.63 -15.03 3.74
CA ASP A 476 30.58 -16.21 4.62
C ASP A 476 29.24 -16.24 5.38
N VAL A 477 28.75 -15.08 5.80
CA VAL A 477 27.45 -14.95 6.47
C VAL A 477 26.30 -15.33 5.52
N LYS A 478 26.33 -14.86 4.23
CA LYS A 478 25.29 -15.24 3.25
C LYS A 478 25.25 -16.74 3.03
N GLU A 479 26.41 -17.38 2.87
CA GLU A 479 26.49 -18.83 2.66
C GLU A 479 25.92 -19.58 3.87
N GLU A 480 26.30 -19.22 5.09
CA GLU A 480 25.81 -19.87 6.30
C GLU A 480 24.31 -19.63 6.53
N PHE A 481 23.80 -18.44 6.18
CA PHE A 481 22.38 -18.13 6.29
C PHE A 481 21.52 -19.00 5.36
N VAL A 482 21.91 -19.18 4.10
CA VAL A 482 21.13 -19.98 3.15
C VAL A 482 21.26 -21.49 3.38
N GLU A 483 22.22 -21.94 4.19
CA GLU A 483 22.27 -23.31 4.70
C GLU A 483 21.34 -23.55 5.88
N ASP A 484 20.99 -22.50 6.63
CA ASP A 484 20.14 -22.58 7.80
C ASP A 484 18.65 -22.49 7.40
N LYS A 485 18.06 -23.65 7.10
CA LYS A 485 16.65 -23.75 6.69
C LYS A 485 15.68 -23.19 7.72
N ALA A 486 15.97 -23.34 9.02
CA ALA A 486 15.11 -22.85 10.09
C ALA A 486 15.10 -21.32 10.11
N ALA A 487 16.28 -20.69 10.00
CA ALA A 487 16.40 -19.25 9.94
C ALA A 487 15.70 -18.65 8.71
N MET A 488 15.85 -19.27 7.52
CA MET A 488 15.17 -18.86 6.31
C MET A 488 13.64 -18.94 6.47
N GLN A 489 13.12 -20.05 6.99
CA GLN A 489 11.67 -20.23 7.20
C GLN A 489 11.12 -19.22 8.21
N ALA A 490 11.83 -18.98 9.32
CA ALA A 490 11.44 -17.99 10.31
C ALA A 490 11.39 -16.56 9.71
N MET A 491 12.37 -16.19 8.88
CA MET A 491 12.38 -14.90 8.17
C MET A 491 11.21 -14.80 7.18
N PHE A 492 10.91 -15.85 6.42
CA PHE A 492 9.81 -15.85 5.46
C PHE A 492 8.43 -15.83 6.15
N GLN A 493 8.29 -16.41 7.33
CA GLN A 493 7.08 -16.28 8.13
C GLN A 493 6.88 -14.85 8.62
N LEU A 494 7.93 -14.19 9.10
CA LEU A 494 7.87 -12.78 9.47
C LEU A 494 7.50 -11.89 8.28
N ALA A 495 8.04 -12.15 7.09
CA ALA A 495 7.70 -11.43 5.86
C ALA A 495 6.22 -11.59 5.44
N LYS A 496 5.56 -12.67 5.86
CA LYS A 496 4.13 -12.95 5.61
C LYS A 496 3.21 -12.42 6.71
N SER A 497 3.77 -11.99 7.84
CA SER A 497 3.01 -11.43 8.96
C SER A 497 2.47 -10.04 8.65
N GLU A 498 1.60 -9.54 9.51
CA GLU A 498 1.07 -8.18 9.39
C GLU A 498 2.08 -7.10 9.80
N ASP A 499 3.16 -7.48 10.47
CA ASP A 499 4.26 -6.57 10.83
C ASP A 499 5.06 -6.15 9.60
N ARG A 500 4.80 -4.94 9.15
CA ARG A 500 5.37 -4.38 7.92
C ARG A 500 6.76 -3.77 8.10
N SER A 501 7.19 -3.57 9.33
CA SER A 501 8.49 -2.97 9.64
C SER A 501 9.67 -3.85 9.24
N VAL A 502 9.44 -5.17 9.10
CA VAL A 502 10.46 -6.14 8.69
C VAL A 502 10.74 -6.16 7.18
N LEU A 503 9.85 -5.59 6.36
CA LEU A 503 9.88 -5.77 4.89
C LEU A 503 11.18 -5.29 4.26
N TYR A 504 11.68 -4.12 4.66
CA TYR A 504 12.92 -3.58 4.13
C TYR A 504 14.12 -4.47 4.49
N ALA A 505 14.20 -4.91 5.73
CA ALA A 505 15.30 -5.77 6.20
C ALA A 505 15.30 -7.15 5.50
N VAL A 506 14.11 -7.75 5.27
CA VAL A 506 13.98 -8.99 4.49
C VAL A 506 14.44 -8.77 3.06
N ALA A 507 13.95 -7.73 2.39
CA ALA A 507 14.34 -7.42 1.02
C ALA A 507 15.84 -7.17 0.89
N SER A 508 16.43 -6.40 1.82
CA SER A 508 17.88 -6.13 1.87
C SER A 508 18.71 -7.40 2.08
N THR A 509 18.31 -8.25 3.02
CA THR A 509 18.95 -9.56 3.24
C THR A 509 18.95 -10.40 1.96
N LEU A 510 17.81 -10.46 1.26
CA LEU A 510 17.67 -11.23 0.03
C LEU A 510 18.48 -10.64 -1.14
N VAL A 511 18.53 -9.30 -1.27
CA VAL A 511 19.41 -8.63 -2.24
C VAL A 511 20.86 -9.01 -2.01
N ASN A 512 21.30 -9.00 -0.75
CA ASN A 512 22.66 -9.41 -0.41
C ASN A 512 22.91 -10.90 -0.74
N CYS A 513 21.99 -11.79 -0.38
CA CYS A 513 22.14 -13.24 -0.64
C CYS A 513 22.13 -13.59 -2.14
N THR A 514 21.42 -12.82 -2.95
CA THR A 514 21.34 -13.00 -4.42
C THR A 514 22.35 -12.14 -5.19
N ASN A 515 23.19 -11.38 -4.49
CA ASN A 515 24.13 -10.42 -5.08
C ASN A 515 23.46 -9.47 -6.09
N SER A 516 22.22 -9.02 -5.77
CA SER A 516 21.42 -8.15 -6.64
C SER A 516 21.67 -6.65 -6.36
N TYR A 517 22.68 -6.31 -5.58
CA TYR A 517 23.14 -4.93 -5.38
C TYR A 517 23.92 -4.45 -6.61
N ASP A 518 24.05 -3.14 -6.77
CA ASP A 518 24.85 -2.55 -7.84
C ASP A 518 26.33 -2.84 -7.57
N TYR A 519 26.94 -3.56 -8.50
CA TYR A 519 28.37 -3.84 -8.52
C TYR A 519 28.89 -3.55 -9.93
N GLU A 520 29.76 -2.57 -10.04
CA GLU A 520 30.51 -2.30 -11.26
C GLU A 520 31.87 -2.96 -11.15
N GLU A 521 32.18 -3.82 -12.11
CA GLU A 521 33.56 -4.32 -12.21
C GLU A 521 34.48 -3.13 -12.50
N PRO A 522 35.52 -2.94 -11.68
CA PRO A 522 36.45 -1.84 -11.91
C PRO A 522 37.13 -1.98 -13.29
N ASP A 523 37.14 -0.89 -14.06
CA ASP A 523 37.84 -0.85 -15.33
C ASP A 523 39.31 -1.28 -15.13
N PRO A 524 39.84 -2.24 -15.92
CA PRO A 524 41.19 -2.71 -15.82
C PRO A 524 42.25 -1.58 -15.86
N GLN A 525 42.03 -0.54 -16.64
CA GLN A 525 42.94 0.63 -16.70
C GLN A 525 42.88 1.44 -15.40
N MET A 526 41.67 1.62 -14.82
CA MET A 526 41.50 2.30 -13.54
C MET A 526 42.12 1.50 -12.40
N LEU A 527 42.06 0.16 -12.43
CA LEU A 527 42.74 -0.73 -11.49
C LEU A 527 44.26 -0.55 -11.52
N GLU A 528 44.87 -0.48 -12.72
CA GLU A 528 46.29 -0.22 -12.84
C GLU A 528 46.70 1.14 -12.31
N LEU A 529 45.91 2.19 -12.63
CA LEU A 529 46.14 3.52 -12.10
C LEU A 529 46.02 3.57 -10.57
N ALA A 530 45.01 2.90 -9.99
CA ALA A 530 44.82 2.82 -8.55
C ALA A 530 45.99 2.08 -7.86
N LYS A 531 46.47 0.99 -8.47
CA LYS A 531 47.70 0.26 -7.99
C LYS A 531 48.92 1.17 -8.02
N TYR A 532 49.12 1.92 -9.10
CA TYR A 532 50.22 2.84 -9.24
C TYR A 532 50.16 3.98 -8.21
N ALA A 533 48.93 4.53 -8.00
CA ALA A 533 48.65 5.59 -7.04
C ALA A 533 48.58 5.11 -5.58
N LYS A 534 48.78 3.81 -5.33
CA LYS A 534 48.62 3.17 -3.99
C LYS A 534 47.27 3.48 -3.35
N GLN A 535 46.21 3.60 -4.15
CA GLN A 535 44.85 3.75 -3.67
C GLN A 535 44.26 2.40 -3.29
N HIS A 536 43.29 2.42 -2.41
CA HIS A 536 42.55 1.24 -2.02
C HIS A 536 41.76 0.68 -3.22
N ILE A 537 41.84 -0.65 -3.41
CA ILE A 537 41.12 -1.37 -4.45
C ILE A 537 40.15 -2.31 -3.75
N PRO A 538 38.82 -2.19 -4.00
CA PRO A 538 37.83 -3.11 -3.45
C PRO A 538 38.09 -4.53 -3.91
N GLU A 539 38.08 -5.49 -2.98
CA GLU A 539 38.23 -6.91 -3.28
C GLU A 539 36.91 -7.67 -3.17
N GLN A 540 36.58 -8.44 -4.22
CA GLN A 540 35.43 -9.32 -4.19
C GLN A 540 35.80 -10.69 -3.55
N HIS A 541 34.96 -11.12 -2.63
CA HIS A 541 35.13 -12.40 -1.95
C HIS A 541 34.94 -13.57 -2.95
N PRO A 542 35.74 -14.66 -2.87
CA PRO A 542 35.58 -15.83 -3.74
C PRO A 542 34.17 -16.45 -3.75
N LYS A 543 33.44 -16.39 -2.63
CA LYS A 543 32.05 -16.88 -2.51
C LYS A 543 31.01 -15.94 -3.11
N ASP A 544 31.39 -14.78 -3.66
CA ASP A 544 30.52 -13.89 -4.43
C ASP A 544 30.60 -14.14 -5.95
N LYS A 545 31.35 -15.15 -6.38
CA LYS A 545 31.39 -15.62 -7.78
C LYS A 545 30.03 -16.20 -8.22
N PRO A 546 29.71 -16.13 -9.52
CA PRO A 546 28.41 -16.57 -10.07
C PRO A 546 27.93 -17.95 -9.64
N ASP A 547 28.86 -18.95 -9.56
CA ASP A 547 28.49 -20.31 -9.16
C ASP A 547 27.94 -20.40 -7.72
N PHE A 548 28.50 -19.61 -6.81
CA PHE A 548 28.02 -19.54 -5.43
C PHE A 548 26.68 -18.84 -5.36
N VAL A 549 26.53 -17.73 -6.10
CA VAL A 549 25.26 -16.99 -6.20
C VAL A 549 24.15 -17.90 -6.70
N LYS A 550 24.38 -18.63 -7.78
CA LYS A 550 23.42 -19.58 -8.35
C LYS A 550 22.99 -20.66 -7.35
N ARG A 551 23.91 -21.19 -6.55
CA ARG A 551 23.59 -22.15 -5.49
C ARG A 551 22.74 -21.55 -4.40
N ARG A 552 23.04 -20.31 -3.97
CA ARG A 552 22.23 -19.57 -2.99
C ARG A 552 20.82 -19.31 -3.49
N VAL A 553 20.68 -18.85 -4.73
CA VAL A 553 19.38 -18.63 -5.38
C VAL A 553 18.53 -19.91 -5.38
N ARG A 554 19.08 -21.05 -5.76
CA ARG A 554 18.37 -22.33 -5.75
C ARG A 554 17.91 -22.75 -4.35
N LYS A 555 18.72 -22.50 -3.31
CA LYS A 555 18.34 -22.78 -1.92
C LYS A 555 17.20 -21.88 -1.45
N LEU A 556 17.23 -20.59 -1.79
CA LEU A 556 16.16 -19.65 -1.50
C LEU A 556 14.85 -20.04 -2.20
N LEU A 557 14.92 -20.44 -3.47
CA LEU A 557 13.75 -20.94 -4.23
C LEU A 557 13.16 -22.19 -3.59
N ALA A 558 13.98 -23.14 -3.20
CA ALA A 558 13.57 -24.36 -2.50
C ALA A 558 12.94 -24.06 -1.11
N ALA A 559 13.38 -23.00 -0.45
CA ALA A 559 12.83 -22.55 0.82
C ALA A 559 11.52 -21.74 0.68
N GLY A 560 11.06 -21.41 -0.54
CA GLY A 560 9.78 -20.72 -0.77
C GLY A 560 9.87 -19.19 -0.74
N VAL A 561 11.00 -18.60 -1.10
CA VAL A 561 11.23 -17.16 -1.15
C VAL A 561 10.19 -16.40 -1.98
N VAL A 562 9.76 -16.98 -3.12
CA VAL A 562 8.79 -16.34 -4.03
C VAL A 562 7.46 -16.11 -3.34
N SER A 563 6.97 -17.08 -2.56
CA SER A 563 5.73 -16.95 -1.78
C SER A 563 5.84 -15.84 -0.73
N ALA A 564 6.98 -15.68 -0.08
CA ALA A 564 7.23 -14.60 0.87
C ALA A 564 7.22 -13.23 0.17
N LEU A 565 7.97 -13.08 -0.93
CA LEU A 565 8.01 -11.85 -1.72
C LEU A 565 6.63 -11.48 -2.29
N ALA A 566 5.86 -12.45 -2.79
CA ALA A 566 4.51 -12.22 -3.29
C ALA A 566 3.54 -11.73 -2.19
N CYS A 567 3.72 -12.18 -0.94
CA CYS A 567 2.96 -11.64 0.19
C CYS A 567 3.36 -10.20 0.52
N MET A 568 4.65 -9.85 0.43
CA MET A 568 5.13 -8.50 0.68
C MET A 568 4.58 -7.49 -0.33
N VAL A 569 4.39 -7.88 -1.60
CA VAL A 569 3.96 -7.02 -2.71
C VAL A 569 2.44 -6.84 -2.78
N LYS A 570 1.64 -7.59 -2.03
CA LYS A 570 0.18 -7.44 -2.05
C LYS A 570 -0.23 -5.98 -1.90
N SER A 571 -1.09 -5.51 -2.82
CA SER A 571 -1.38 -4.11 -3.14
C SER A 571 -1.89 -3.21 -2.01
N GLU A 572 -2.31 -3.78 -0.91
CA GLU A 572 -2.80 -3.03 0.26
C GLU A 572 -1.68 -2.59 1.21
N ASN A 573 -0.44 -2.99 0.93
CA ASN A 573 0.68 -2.71 1.80
C ASN A 573 1.25 -1.29 1.60
N VAL A 574 0.74 -0.34 2.37
CA VAL A 574 1.17 1.07 2.34
C VAL A 574 2.62 1.26 2.82
N ALA A 575 3.08 0.38 3.69
CA ALA A 575 4.45 0.43 4.22
C ALA A 575 5.52 -0.01 3.19
N LEU A 576 5.12 -0.56 2.04
CA LEU A 576 6.06 -0.91 0.98
C LEU A 576 6.54 0.35 0.26
N THR A 577 7.70 0.84 0.65
CA THR A 577 8.32 2.02 0.05
C THR A 577 8.82 1.74 -1.37
N ASN A 578 9.08 2.80 -2.15
CA ASN A 578 9.68 2.66 -3.47
C ASN A 578 11.05 1.95 -3.42
N SER A 579 11.86 2.22 -2.38
CA SER A 579 13.13 1.52 -2.15
C SER A 579 12.92 0.03 -1.89
N SER A 580 11.94 -0.33 -1.06
CA SER A 580 11.63 -1.76 -0.81
C SER A 580 11.11 -2.46 -2.07
N ARG A 581 10.28 -1.78 -2.90
CA ARG A 581 9.82 -2.30 -4.19
C ARG A 581 10.99 -2.55 -5.14
N GLU A 582 11.93 -1.63 -5.20
CA GLU A 582 13.15 -1.80 -6.01
C GLU A 582 13.98 -2.99 -5.55
N LEU A 583 14.24 -3.13 -4.25
CA LEU A 583 14.97 -4.29 -3.72
C LEU A 583 14.27 -5.61 -4.07
N ILE A 584 12.95 -5.69 -3.92
CA ILE A 584 12.17 -6.87 -4.26
C ILE A 584 12.26 -7.17 -5.77
N SER A 585 12.19 -6.14 -6.62
CA SER A 585 12.34 -6.29 -8.09
C SER A 585 13.72 -6.84 -8.47
N ARG A 586 14.78 -6.37 -7.80
CA ARG A 586 16.15 -6.85 -7.99
C ARG A 586 16.26 -8.33 -7.61
N VAL A 587 15.66 -8.74 -6.49
CA VAL A 587 15.64 -10.15 -6.07
C VAL A 587 14.90 -11.01 -7.09
N PHE A 588 13.69 -10.59 -7.53
CA PHE A 588 12.95 -11.33 -8.55
C PHE A 588 13.74 -11.52 -9.84
N LEU A 589 14.45 -10.49 -10.30
CA LEU A 589 15.30 -10.61 -11.50
C LEU A 589 16.38 -11.68 -11.31
N ALA A 590 17.03 -11.71 -10.15
CA ALA A 590 18.02 -12.73 -9.83
C ALA A 590 17.41 -14.16 -9.76
N LEU A 591 16.17 -14.29 -9.24
CA LEU A 591 15.46 -15.57 -9.14
C LEU A 591 15.07 -16.15 -10.51
N VAL A 592 14.91 -15.33 -11.55
CA VAL A 592 14.54 -15.74 -12.91
C VAL A 592 15.71 -15.73 -13.89
N GLU A 593 16.93 -15.51 -13.42
CA GLU A 593 18.12 -15.48 -14.29
C GLU A 593 18.27 -16.81 -15.03
N GLU A 594 18.22 -17.92 -14.33
CA GLU A 594 18.32 -19.26 -14.90
C GLU A 594 16.97 -19.70 -15.48
N ALA A 595 16.98 -20.13 -16.74
CA ALA A 595 15.77 -20.57 -17.45
C ALA A 595 15.05 -21.74 -16.76
N GLU A 596 15.80 -22.63 -16.13
CA GLU A 596 15.31 -23.81 -15.41
C GLU A 596 14.45 -23.44 -14.19
N ASP A 597 14.76 -22.33 -13.54
CA ASP A 597 14.14 -21.90 -12.29
C ASP A 597 12.84 -21.09 -12.51
N ARG A 598 12.62 -20.54 -13.72
CA ARG A 598 11.50 -19.63 -14.05
C ARG A 598 10.13 -20.29 -13.87
N GLY A 599 9.99 -21.56 -14.25
CA GLY A 599 8.76 -22.33 -14.03
C GLY A 599 8.36 -22.42 -12.56
N GLY A 600 9.33 -22.62 -11.67
CA GLY A 600 9.13 -22.64 -10.22
C GLY A 600 8.69 -21.27 -9.66
N VAL A 601 9.27 -20.20 -10.18
CA VAL A 601 8.88 -18.82 -9.80
C VAL A 601 7.43 -18.53 -10.21
N VAL A 602 7.03 -18.92 -11.42
CA VAL A 602 5.67 -18.77 -11.90
C VAL A 602 4.68 -19.56 -11.05
N ALA A 603 4.97 -20.82 -10.76
CA ALA A 603 4.13 -21.72 -9.96
C ALA A 603 3.87 -21.18 -8.55
N GLN A 604 4.82 -20.45 -7.96
CA GLN A 604 4.72 -19.83 -6.65
C GLN A 604 4.08 -18.40 -6.68
N GLY A 605 3.59 -17.95 -7.83
CA GLY A 605 2.89 -16.67 -7.97
C GLY A 605 3.77 -15.46 -8.31
N GLY A 606 5.02 -15.69 -8.73
CA GLY A 606 5.98 -14.62 -9.08
C GLY A 606 5.49 -13.72 -10.21
N GLY A 607 4.84 -14.26 -11.24
CA GLY A 607 4.28 -13.46 -12.34
C GLY A 607 3.25 -12.43 -11.86
N LYS A 608 2.36 -12.83 -10.94
CA LYS A 608 1.37 -11.93 -10.33
C LYS A 608 2.03 -10.82 -9.50
N ALA A 609 3.10 -11.12 -8.78
CA ALA A 609 3.80 -10.17 -7.94
C ALA A 609 4.63 -9.15 -8.76
N LEU A 610 5.18 -9.57 -9.90
CA LEU A 610 6.01 -8.72 -10.76
C LEU A 610 5.22 -7.64 -11.50
N ILE A 611 3.94 -7.86 -11.83
CA ILE A 611 3.13 -6.88 -12.57
C ILE A 611 3.05 -5.54 -11.82
N PRO A 612 2.58 -5.44 -10.57
CA PRO A 612 2.54 -4.16 -9.86
C PRO A 612 3.95 -3.57 -9.65
N LEU A 613 4.97 -4.38 -9.41
CA LEU A 613 6.35 -3.90 -9.28
C LEU A 613 6.89 -3.24 -10.57
N SER A 614 6.44 -3.69 -11.73
CA SER A 614 6.83 -3.12 -13.02
C SER A 614 6.11 -1.82 -13.39
N LEU A 615 5.06 -1.47 -12.65
CA LEU A 615 4.22 -0.29 -12.89
C LEU A 615 4.41 0.79 -11.82
N GLU A 616 4.86 0.42 -10.63
CA GLU A 616 4.98 1.29 -9.46
C GLU A 616 6.39 1.25 -8.86
N GLY A 617 6.84 2.36 -8.28
CA GLY A 617 8.12 2.47 -7.60
C GLY A 617 9.16 3.28 -8.39
N THR A 618 10.44 3.02 -8.13
CA THR A 618 11.55 3.68 -8.82
C THR A 618 11.65 3.21 -10.27
N GLU A 619 12.23 4.03 -11.15
CA GLU A 619 12.46 3.65 -12.55
C GLU A 619 13.33 2.40 -12.65
N VAL A 620 14.37 2.30 -11.82
CA VAL A 620 15.25 1.13 -11.74
C VAL A 620 14.45 -0.12 -11.35
N GLY A 621 13.64 -0.04 -10.29
CA GLY A 621 12.81 -1.16 -9.83
C GLY A 621 11.81 -1.62 -10.88
N GLN A 622 11.11 -0.68 -11.53
CA GLN A 622 10.19 -0.98 -12.64
C GLN A 622 10.90 -1.69 -13.80
N THR A 623 12.08 -1.23 -14.18
CA THR A 623 12.87 -1.84 -15.25
C THR A 623 13.32 -3.26 -14.88
N LYS A 624 13.80 -3.48 -13.65
CA LYS A 624 14.20 -4.82 -13.19
C LYS A 624 13.02 -5.80 -13.15
N ALA A 625 11.86 -5.33 -12.69
CA ALA A 625 10.63 -6.13 -12.71
C ALA A 625 10.16 -6.43 -14.14
N ALA A 626 10.18 -5.44 -15.05
CA ALA A 626 9.84 -5.63 -16.47
C ALA A 626 10.80 -6.63 -17.14
N GLN A 627 12.09 -6.55 -16.86
CA GLN A 627 13.09 -7.48 -17.36
C GLN A 627 12.84 -8.91 -16.84
N ALA A 628 12.47 -9.07 -15.57
CA ALA A 628 12.08 -10.36 -15.01
C ALA A 628 10.83 -10.93 -15.70
N LEU A 629 9.82 -10.10 -15.98
CA LEU A 629 8.63 -10.48 -16.77
C LEU A 629 9.01 -10.91 -18.18
N ALA A 630 9.95 -10.21 -18.84
CA ALA A 630 10.44 -10.57 -20.17
C ALA A 630 11.10 -11.94 -20.16
N LYS A 631 12.01 -12.21 -19.22
CA LYS A 631 12.69 -13.51 -19.08
C LYS A 631 11.68 -14.66 -18.90
N ILE A 632 10.63 -14.46 -18.10
CA ILE A 632 9.55 -15.44 -17.92
C ILE A 632 8.79 -15.63 -19.22
N THR A 633 8.40 -14.55 -19.91
CA THR A 633 7.60 -14.58 -21.15
C THR A 633 8.35 -15.26 -22.29
N ILE A 634 9.67 -15.14 -22.33
CA ILE A 634 10.52 -15.77 -23.38
C ILE A 634 10.54 -17.29 -23.25
N THR A 635 10.57 -17.83 -22.03
CA THR A 635 10.81 -19.26 -21.80
C THR A 635 9.61 -20.06 -21.34
N SER A 636 8.57 -19.39 -20.88
CA SER A 636 7.34 -20.03 -20.42
C SER A 636 6.19 -19.77 -21.40
N ASN A 637 5.17 -20.64 -21.44
CA ASN A 637 3.94 -20.31 -22.15
C ASN A 637 3.28 -19.10 -21.46
N PRO A 638 3.11 -17.95 -22.15
CA PRO A 638 2.58 -16.73 -21.52
C PRO A 638 1.16 -16.90 -20.98
N GLU A 639 0.30 -17.71 -21.60
CA GLU A 639 -1.06 -17.97 -21.13
C GLU A 639 -1.07 -18.73 -19.79
N MET A 640 -0.08 -19.58 -19.56
CA MET A 640 0.09 -20.28 -18.28
C MET A 640 0.77 -19.40 -17.23
N ALA A 641 1.75 -18.59 -17.63
CA ALA A 641 2.46 -17.71 -16.73
C ALA A 641 1.60 -16.54 -16.24
N PHE A 642 0.71 -16.02 -17.10
CA PHE A 642 -0.15 -14.87 -16.85
C PHE A 642 -1.61 -15.17 -17.21
N PRO A 643 -2.31 -16.02 -16.44
CA PRO A 643 -3.66 -16.46 -16.79
C PRO A 643 -4.68 -15.31 -16.77
N GLY A 644 -5.63 -15.37 -17.71
CA GLY A 644 -6.75 -14.43 -17.82
C GLY A 644 -6.32 -13.05 -18.30
N GLU A 645 -6.82 -11.99 -17.67
CA GLU A 645 -6.52 -10.59 -18.04
C GLU A 645 -5.06 -10.18 -17.77
N ARG A 646 -4.35 -10.89 -16.92
CA ARG A 646 -2.95 -10.57 -16.58
C ARG A 646 -2.01 -10.61 -17.78
N ILE A 647 -2.29 -11.41 -18.79
CA ILE A 647 -1.48 -11.46 -20.02
C ILE A 647 -1.50 -10.11 -20.77
N TYR A 648 -2.56 -9.31 -20.61
CA TYR A 648 -2.64 -7.97 -21.20
C TYR A 648 -1.94 -6.91 -20.35
N GLU A 649 -1.86 -7.13 -19.03
CA GLU A 649 -1.20 -6.21 -18.10
C GLU A 649 0.32 -6.21 -18.28
N VAL A 650 0.92 -7.33 -18.70
CA VAL A 650 2.38 -7.43 -18.93
C VAL A 650 2.84 -6.68 -20.19
N VAL A 651 1.96 -6.36 -21.13
CA VAL A 651 2.33 -5.68 -22.39
C VAL A 651 3.02 -4.34 -22.14
N ARG A 652 2.43 -3.50 -21.29
CA ARG A 652 2.97 -2.17 -20.99
C ARG A 652 4.37 -2.22 -20.34
N PRO A 653 4.65 -3.05 -19.33
CA PRO A 653 5.99 -3.27 -18.83
C PRO A 653 7.00 -3.69 -19.90
N LEU A 654 6.63 -4.64 -20.77
CA LEU A 654 7.51 -5.12 -21.81
C LEU A 654 7.83 -4.03 -22.86
N VAL A 655 6.84 -3.23 -23.25
CA VAL A 655 7.05 -2.08 -24.13
C VAL A 655 7.98 -1.05 -23.50
N SER A 656 7.96 -0.86 -22.18
CA SER A 656 8.87 0.05 -21.49
C SER A 656 10.35 -0.32 -21.63
N LEU A 657 10.66 -1.59 -21.89
CA LEU A 657 12.03 -2.05 -22.17
C LEU A 657 12.55 -1.63 -23.55
N LEU A 658 11.68 -1.18 -24.45
CA LEU A 658 12.06 -0.69 -25.78
C LEU A 658 12.52 0.77 -25.79
N HIS A 659 12.53 1.45 -24.64
CA HIS A 659 13.02 2.82 -24.56
C HIS A 659 14.52 2.91 -24.92
N LEU A 660 14.91 3.95 -25.66
CA LEU A 660 16.30 4.18 -26.09
C LEU A 660 17.31 4.34 -24.95
N GLN A 661 16.84 4.68 -23.76
CA GLN A 661 17.69 4.79 -22.56
C GLN A 661 17.99 3.44 -21.90
N ARG A 662 17.37 2.35 -22.36
CA ARG A 662 17.59 0.99 -21.84
C ARG A 662 18.80 0.36 -22.49
N THR A 663 19.35 -0.65 -21.82
CA THR A 663 20.49 -1.40 -22.37
C THR A 663 20.06 -2.26 -23.56
N GLY A 664 21.01 -2.60 -24.44
CA GLY A 664 20.72 -3.47 -25.58
C GLY A 664 20.18 -4.85 -25.18
N LEU A 665 20.58 -5.36 -24.00
CA LEU A 665 20.02 -6.59 -23.46
C LEU A 665 18.55 -6.46 -23.08
N GLU A 666 18.18 -5.37 -22.40
CA GLU A 666 16.80 -5.09 -22.02
C GLU A 666 15.91 -4.89 -23.26
N ASN A 667 16.42 -4.19 -24.30
CA ASN A 667 15.72 -4.05 -25.57
C ASN A 667 15.49 -5.40 -26.24
N PHE A 668 16.54 -6.23 -26.32
CA PHE A 668 16.46 -7.57 -26.90
C PHE A 668 15.46 -8.46 -26.19
N GLU A 669 15.50 -8.52 -24.86
CA GLU A 669 14.57 -9.33 -24.05
C GLU A 669 13.11 -8.81 -24.17
N GLY A 670 12.92 -7.48 -24.22
CA GLY A 670 11.61 -6.88 -24.47
C GLY A 670 11.02 -7.26 -25.83
N LEU A 671 11.83 -7.19 -26.89
CA LEU A 671 11.44 -7.58 -28.25
C LEU A 671 11.08 -9.08 -28.33
N MET A 672 11.89 -9.97 -27.77
CA MET A 672 11.63 -11.41 -27.74
C MET A 672 10.32 -11.74 -27.00
N ALA A 673 10.09 -11.09 -25.85
CA ALA A 673 8.87 -11.29 -25.07
C ALA A 673 7.63 -10.79 -25.82
N LEU A 674 7.70 -9.62 -26.46
CA LEU A 674 6.61 -9.08 -27.29
C LEU A 674 6.35 -9.94 -28.53
N THR A 675 7.39 -10.54 -29.12
CA THR A 675 7.25 -11.50 -30.24
C THR A 675 6.37 -12.69 -29.83
N ASN A 676 6.64 -13.27 -28.65
CA ASN A 676 5.84 -14.38 -28.13
C ASN A 676 4.39 -13.96 -27.89
N LEU A 677 4.14 -12.79 -27.29
CA LEU A 677 2.78 -12.31 -27.07
C LEU A 677 2.03 -11.99 -28.36
N ALA A 678 2.69 -11.35 -29.32
CA ALA A 678 2.09 -10.99 -30.61
C ALA A 678 1.69 -12.23 -31.42
N GLY A 679 2.38 -13.36 -31.24
CA GLY A 679 2.05 -14.64 -31.88
C GLY A 679 0.77 -15.32 -31.35
N ILE A 680 0.31 -14.97 -30.13
CA ILE A 680 -0.77 -15.70 -29.45
C ILE A 680 -2.15 -15.30 -30.01
N SER A 681 -2.49 -14.00 -30.05
CA SER A 681 -3.85 -13.57 -30.41
C SER A 681 -3.92 -12.17 -30.99
N GLU A 682 -4.98 -11.90 -31.77
CA GLU A 682 -5.29 -10.57 -32.28
C GLU A 682 -5.47 -9.55 -31.16
N ARG A 683 -6.14 -9.92 -30.06
CA ARG A 683 -6.37 -9.02 -28.93
C ARG A 683 -5.06 -8.56 -28.27
N LEU A 684 -4.03 -9.41 -28.25
CA LEU A 684 -2.70 -9.04 -27.76
C LEU A 684 -1.98 -8.09 -28.72
N ARG A 685 -2.06 -8.34 -30.04
CA ARG A 685 -1.53 -7.41 -31.06
C ARG A 685 -2.16 -6.03 -30.93
N GLN A 686 -3.48 -5.97 -30.80
CA GLN A 686 -4.21 -4.73 -30.54
C GLN A 686 -3.78 -4.02 -29.26
N LYS A 687 -3.49 -4.77 -28.21
CA LYS A 687 -2.96 -4.20 -26.97
C LYS A 687 -1.58 -3.61 -27.17
N ILE A 688 -0.68 -4.28 -27.91
CA ILE A 688 0.66 -3.79 -28.26
C ILE A 688 0.56 -2.53 -29.11
N LEU A 689 -0.36 -2.47 -30.08
CA LEU A 689 -0.65 -1.27 -30.87
C LEU A 689 -1.09 -0.08 -30.00
N LYS A 690 -2.01 -0.31 -29.04
CA LYS A 690 -2.50 0.72 -28.11
C LYS A 690 -1.39 1.29 -27.23
N GLU A 691 -0.39 0.50 -26.87
CA GLU A 691 0.80 0.94 -26.11
C GLU A 691 1.83 1.65 -27.01
N LYS A 692 1.53 1.86 -28.31
CA LYS A 692 2.37 2.58 -29.29
C LYS A 692 3.77 1.95 -29.48
N ALA A 693 3.85 0.62 -29.40
CA ALA A 693 5.13 -0.09 -29.51
C ALA A 693 5.68 -0.16 -30.95
N VAL A 694 4.82 -0.14 -31.96
CA VAL A 694 5.19 -0.37 -33.37
C VAL A 694 6.29 0.57 -33.87
N PRO A 695 6.25 1.91 -33.66
CA PRO A 695 7.34 2.77 -34.09
C PRO A 695 8.69 2.47 -33.42
N MET A 696 8.66 1.98 -32.18
CA MET A 696 9.89 1.56 -31.48
C MET A 696 10.43 0.26 -32.05
N ILE A 697 9.55 -0.73 -32.31
CA ILE A 697 9.94 -2.00 -32.93
C ILE A 697 10.52 -1.74 -34.32
N GLU A 698 9.88 -0.87 -35.12
CA GLU A 698 10.37 -0.47 -36.44
C GLU A 698 11.78 0.14 -36.37
N GLY A 699 12.01 1.04 -35.40
CA GLY A 699 13.34 1.63 -35.19
C GLY A 699 14.41 0.58 -34.95
N TYR A 700 14.15 -0.44 -34.15
CA TYR A 700 15.09 -1.51 -33.86
C TYR A 700 15.31 -2.48 -35.04
N MET A 701 14.48 -2.51 -36.08
CA MET A 701 14.73 -3.27 -37.31
C MET A 701 15.96 -2.74 -38.09
N PHE A 702 16.39 -1.53 -37.80
CA PHE A 702 17.54 -0.89 -38.43
C PHE A 702 18.75 -0.76 -37.47
N GLU A 703 18.69 -1.37 -36.30
CA GLU A 703 19.75 -1.34 -35.28
C GLU A 703 21.03 -2.03 -35.80
N GLU A 704 22.20 -1.54 -35.41
CA GLU A 704 23.50 -2.12 -35.82
C GLU A 704 23.70 -3.53 -35.26
N HIS A 705 23.22 -3.78 -34.05
CA HIS A 705 23.37 -5.06 -33.39
C HIS A 705 22.46 -6.14 -34.01
N LYS A 706 23.07 -7.15 -34.62
CA LYS A 706 22.37 -8.19 -35.40
C LYS A 706 21.24 -8.89 -34.65
N LEU A 707 21.43 -9.22 -33.37
CA LEU A 707 20.41 -9.96 -32.60
C LEU A 707 19.18 -9.09 -32.28
N ILE A 708 19.39 -7.80 -31.98
CA ILE A 708 18.30 -6.86 -31.74
C ILE A 708 17.50 -6.65 -33.02
N ARG A 709 18.19 -6.44 -34.15
CA ARG A 709 17.56 -6.29 -35.47
C ARG A 709 16.71 -7.51 -35.84
N LEU A 710 17.23 -8.73 -35.60
CA LEU A 710 16.52 -9.97 -35.87
C LEU A 710 15.26 -10.07 -34.98
N ALA A 711 15.39 -9.87 -33.67
CA ALA A 711 14.28 -9.92 -32.73
C ALA A 711 13.16 -8.89 -33.07
N ALA A 712 13.57 -7.67 -33.47
CA ALA A 712 12.63 -6.63 -33.91
C ALA A 712 11.89 -7.04 -35.19
N THR A 713 12.61 -7.63 -36.15
CA THR A 713 12.01 -8.12 -37.41
C THR A 713 11.03 -9.25 -37.16
N GLU A 714 11.36 -10.21 -36.30
CA GLU A 714 10.46 -11.30 -35.90
C GLU A 714 9.21 -10.77 -35.19
N CYS A 715 9.38 -9.80 -34.29
CA CYS A 715 8.28 -9.15 -33.62
C CYS A 715 7.35 -8.46 -34.62
N MET A 716 7.91 -7.71 -35.57
CA MET A 716 7.14 -7.02 -36.63
C MET A 716 6.40 -8.02 -37.52
N CYS A 717 7.01 -9.17 -37.85
CA CYS A 717 6.32 -10.22 -38.62
C CYS A 717 5.04 -10.69 -37.90
N ASN A 718 5.10 -10.92 -36.59
CA ASN A 718 3.93 -11.29 -35.82
C ASN A 718 2.90 -10.14 -35.71
N MET A 719 3.37 -8.91 -35.58
CA MET A 719 2.51 -7.71 -35.56
C MET A 719 1.79 -7.48 -36.88
N ALA A 720 2.45 -7.75 -38.03
CA ALA A 720 1.87 -7.63 -39.36
C ALA A 720 0.70 -8.60 -39.63
N MET A 721 0.47 -9.57 -38.73
CA MET A 721 -0.73 -10.43 -38.78
C MET A 721 -1.97 -9.73 -38.22
N SER A 722 -1.85 -8.52 -37.69
CA SER A 722 -2.99 -7.73 -37.24
C SER A 722 -3.86 -7.30 -38.43
N LYS A 723 -5.15 -7.16 -38.20
CA LYS A 723 -6.12 -6.74 -39.22
C LYS A 723 -6.19 -5.21 -39.39
N GLU A 724 -5.52 -4.43 -38.52
CA GLU A 724 -5.43 -2.97 -38.54
C GLU A 724 -4.06 -2.46 -39.00
#